data_0ca0ef1f296433d969a44f0139b2935c
#
_entry.id   0ca0ef1f296433d969a44f0139b2935c
#
_cell.length_a   1.000
_cell.length_b   1.000
_cell.length_c   1.000
_cell.angle_alpha   90.00
_cell.angle_beta   90.00
_cell.angle_gamma   90.00
#
_symmetry.space_group_name_H-M   'P 1'
#
loop_
_entity.id
_entity.type
_entity.pdbx_description
1 polymer ?
#
loop_
_entity_poly.entity_id
_entity_poly.type
_entity_poly.pdbx_seq_one_letter_code
_entity_poly.pdbx_strand_id
1 'polypeptide(L)'
;MFMRNILVIFFLINYCLSAQNYSVKGVLYYSDNQPVEGAEIILNYDKIFKSDLDGKFLIENIKKSEVDLTIYLQGFAEQNFSLDFELKNEIDLGNIYFFQNKKLDEVVVSGTLKPVSKLNSQIPVEVYGKSFFKSNITPSVFESLQNINGVRPQLNCSVCNTGDIHINGQDGAYTMILIDGLPMVSGLSSVYGLSGIPQSLIEKIEVIKGPASAIYGSEAIGGLINIITKLPEYSDKLSLETYYTGWGEKNFDLGYKYKFLKKINSMIGINYFNYSNPIDKNEDGFTDLSIQDRISIFNKINLKDKFSIASRFYYEDRWGGELDWDPTFRGSDLKYGESIYTTRFELYGNLDLNKNLKFQLSYNNHNQNSYYGLTFYDAKQADTFVQFLYNKSISLIDFTFGLSYRNTFYDDNSTATYDEILNKNAPSKTAIPGVFVQNELKFSEKNSILLGLRYDYNSLHKSIFTPRINYKRVSDDESSVIRVGVGSGFRVVNIFTEEHAALSGDRIVVFEEELRPEKSWNFNINYVKNIYTDSDIILEFDSSLFYTNFSNKIIPNYNIDPNKIIYKNLTNSSITRGGSLSLNSTFSSGLRINLGVTFLDNYIDNIVKERPELTESFLGVWRVSYNIKSFTIDYTGNILGPMILPKLSDIDPRSSKSPLHSIQNIQITNSISNGLQFYVGVKNLLDFVPAKNSIARPFDPFDKLVEFDSSGNVLQTSDNPYALTFDASHVYNSNQGIRVFAGLRFILN
;
A
#
# COMPACT_ATOMS: atom_id res chain seq x y z
N MET A 1 73.92 12.65 -25.55
CA MET A 1 74.12 12.45 -24.10
C MET A 1 73.22 13.36 -23.23
N PHE A 2 72.78 14.49 -23.74
CA PHE A 2 71.91 15.43 -23.00
C PHE A 2 70.48 14.98 -22.87
N MET A 3 69.90 14.28 -23.84
CA MET A 3 68.45 13.80 -23.80
C MET A 3 68.21 12.62 -22.85
N ARG A 4 69.21 11.83 -22.50
CA ARG A 4 69.09 10.66 -21.60
C ARG A 4 69.04 11.06 -20.12
N ASN A 5 69.62 12.21 -19.78
CA ASN A 5 69.60 12.72 -18.39
C ASN A 5 68.32 13.50 -18.06
N ILE A 6 67.59 14.05 -19.05
CA ILE A 6 66.31 14.71 -18.86
C ILE A 6 65.16 13.67 -18.61
N LEU A 7 65.24 12.50 -19.27
CA LEU A 7 64.27 11.42 -19.05
C LEU A 7 64.38 10.78 -17.66
N VAL A 8 65.58 10.71 -17.08
CA VAL A 8 65.85 10.19 -15.74
C VAL A 8 65.35 11.18 -14.66
N ILE A 9 65.48 12.48 -14.91
CA ILE A 9 64.95 13.51 -14.00
C ILE A 9 63.43 13.56 -14.06
N PHE A 10 62.78 13.35 -15.21
CA PHE A 10 61.35 13.27 -15.33
C PHE A 10 60.77 11.99 -14.69
N PHE A 11 61.53 10.87 -14.68
CA PHE A 11 61.13 9.64 -13.97
C PHE A 11 61.35 9.75 -12.45
N LEU A 12 62.32 10.52 -11.98
CA LEU A 12 62.56 10.74 -10.55
C LEU A 12 61.60 11.76 -9.94
N ILE A 13 61.07 12.72 -10.72
CA ILE A 13 60.06 13.67 -10.26
C ILE A 13 58.68 13.01 -10.11
N ASN A 14 58.39 11.95 -10.90
CA ASN A 14 57.17 11.18 -10.73
C ASN A 14 57.21 10.17 -9.57
N TYR A 15 58.36 9.91 -8.95
CA TYR A 15 58.48 9.03 -7.78
C TYR A 15 58.41 9.76 -6.44
N CYS A 16 58.32 11.10 -6.43
CA CYS A 16 58.16 11.93 -5.23
C CYS A 16 56.72 12.45 -5.02
N LEU A 17 55.74 11.86 -5.69
CA LEU A 17 54.34 11.95 -5.21
C LEU A 17 54.18 10.99 -4.02
N SER A 18 54.70 11.42 -2.85
CA SER A 18 54.39 10.77 -1.58
C SER A 18 52.87 10.69 -1.47
N ALA A 19 52.36 9.47 -1.46
CA ALA A 19 50.97 9.25 -1.14
C ALA A 19 50.72 9.91 0.22
N GLN A 20 50.06 11.03 0.23
CA GLN A 20 49.68 11.72 1.44
C GLN A 20 48.70 10.80 2.18
N ASN A 21 49.08 10.36 3.38
CA ASN A 21 48.23 9.54 4.24
C ASN A 21 47.57 10.46 5.23
N TYR A 22 46.24 10.39 5.28
CA TYR A 22 45.44 11.15 6.22
C TYR A 22 44.98 10.26 7.36
N SER A 23 44.63 10.86 8.51
CA SER A 23 44.06 10.17 9.65
C SER A 23 42.93 10.95 10.27
N VAL A 24 41.97 10.23 10.87
CA VAL A 24 40.91 10.80 11.67
C VAL A 24 40.79 10.05 13.00
N LYS A 25 40.60 10.81 14.08
CA LYS A 25 40.42 10.27 15.44
C LYS A 25 39.28 10.96 16.16
N GLY A 26 38.78 10.33 17.21
CA GLY A 26 37.79 10.89 18.11
C GLY A 26 37.50 9.97 19.28
N VAL A 27 36.70 10.45 20.22
CA VAL A 27 36.28 9.68 21.40
C VAL A 27 34.75 9.73 21.48
N LEU A 28 34.14 8.58 21.66
CA LEU A 28 32.68 8.41 21.68
C LEU A 28 32.20 8.24 23.12
N TYR A 29 31.20 9.02 23.49
CA TYR A 29 30.58 8.98 24.82
C TYR A 29 29.07 8.85 24.72
N TYR A 30 28.47 8.16 25.67
CA TYR A 30 27.05 8.33 25.96
C TYR A 30 26.77 9.70 26.62
N SER A 31 25.53 10.11 26.65
CA SER A 31 25.12 11.40 27.25
C SER A 31 25.44 11.53 28.74
N ASP A 32 25.69 10.44 29.44
CA ASP A 32 26.11 10.35 30.85
C ASP A 32 27.63 10.32 31.03
N ASN A 33 28.40 10.61 29.98
CA ASN A 33 29.85 10.57 29.88
C ASN A 33 30.50 9.18 30.06
N GLN A 34 29.74 8.10 29.94
CA GLN A 34 30.31 6.76 29.81
C GLN A 34 30.91 6.56 28.40
N PRO A 35 32.09 5.93 28.24
CA PRO A 35 32.65 5.67 26.93
C PRO A 35 31.82 4.64 26.14
N VAL A 36 31.74 4.82 24.82
CA VAL A 36 31.02 3.93 23.93
C VAL A 36 31.96 2.93 23.31
N GLU A 37 31.91 1.68 23.77
CA GLU A 37 32.66 0.56 23.16
C GLU A 37 31.88 -0.02 21.99
N GLY A 38 32.59 -0.43 20.92
CA GLY A 38 32.06 -1.24 19.82
C GLY A 38 31.17 -0.50 18.84
N ALA A 39 31.06 0.84 18.91
CA ALA A 39 30.39 1.62 17.88
C ALA A 39 31.08 1.40 16.52
N GLU A 40 30.29 1.26 15.46
CA GLU A 40 30.80 1.06 14.09
C GLU A 40 31.10 2.41 13.45
N ILE A 41 32.35 2.59 13.02
CA ILE A 41 32.83 3.77 12.30
C ILE A 41 33.02 3.40 10.84
N ILE A 42 32.16 3.87 9.96
CA ILE A 42 32.07 3.50 8.55
C ILE A 42 32.69 4.61 7.71
N LEU A 43 33.80 4.31 7.02
CA LEU A 43 34.48 5.25 6.15
C LEU A 43 34.07 5.02 4.69
N ASN A 44 33.57 6.05 4.01
CA ASN A 44 33.14 6.01 2.60
C ASN A 44 32.21 4.84 2.27
N TYR A 45 31.37 4.41 3.22
CA TYR A 45 30.43 3.28 3.08
C TYR A 45 31.08 1.91 2.79
N ASP A 46 32.43 1.80 2.94
CA ASP A 46 33.19 0.61 2.51
C ASP A 46 33.99 -0.05 3.64
N LYS A 47 34.58 0.75 4.54
CA LYS A 47 35.45 0.25 5.62
C LYS A 47 34.82 0.49 6.97
N ILE A 48 34.72 -0.57 7.77
CA ILE A 48 34.14 -0.54 9.11
C ILE A 48 35.26 -0.69 10.14
N PHE A 49 35.36 0.26 11.06
CA PHE A 49 36.19 0.25 12.27
C PHE A 49 35.30 0.21 13.51
N LYS A 50 35.88 -0.04 14.68
CA LYS A 50 35.11 -0.03 15.94
C LYS A 50 35.83 0.81 16.98
N SER A 51 35.05 1.48 17.85
CA SER A 51 35.61 2.13 19.03
C SER A 51 36.09 1.10 20.08
N ASP A 52 37.13 1.45 20.82
CA ASP A 52 37.70 0.65 21.89
C ASP A 52 36.93 0.78 23.23
N LEU A 53 37.42 0.11 24.29
CA LEU A 53 36.85 0.15 25.65
C LEU A 53 36.76 1.57 26.25
N ASP A 54 37.65 2.48 25.83
CA ASP A 54 37.66 3.88 26.25
C ASP A 54 36.81 4.77 25.32
N GLY A 55 36.08 4.18 24.36
CA GLY A 55 35.32 4.90 23.34
C GLY A 55 36.16 5.54 22.25
N LYS A 56 37.49 5.31 22.20
CA LYS A 56 38.39 5.94 21.25
C LYS A 56 38.38 5.20 19.93
N PHE A 57 38.56 5.95 18.83
CA PHE A 57 38.86 5.40 17.53
C PHE A 57 39.96 6.21 16.83
N LEU A 58 40.76 5.52 16.01
CA LEU A 58 41.76 6.09 15.15
C LEU A 58 41.74 5.35 13.81
N ILE A 59 41.55 6.08 12.73
CA ILE A 59 41.62 5.55 11.36
C ILE A 59 42.78 6.20 10.65
N GLU A 60 43.77 5.39 10.27
CA GLU A 60 44.97 5.82 9.59
C GLU A 60 44.99 5.35 8.14
N ASN A 61 45.93 5.87 7.35
CA ASN A 61 46.17 5.50 5.95
C ASN A 61 44.95 5.79 5.02
N ILE A 62 44.22 6.85 5.29
CA ILE A 62 43.19 7.38 4.40
C ILE A 62 43.90 8.02 3.21
N LYS A 63 43.54 7.58 1.99
CA LYS A 63 44.23 8.00 0.74
C LYS A 63 43.49 9.07 -0.05
N LYS A 64 42.28 9.42 0.38
CA LYS A 64 41.43 10.45 -0.28
C LYS A 64 41.42 11.71 0.58
N SER A 65 41.47 12.87 -0.03
CA SER A 65 41.38 14.17 0.64
C SER A 65 39.97 14.49 1.12
N GLU A 66 38.95 13.95 0.49
CA GLU A 66 37.56 14.07 0.90
C GLU A 66 37.02 12.69 1.24
N VAL A 67 36.43 12.52 2.44
CA VAL A 67 35.80 11.27 2.89
C VAL A 67 34.58 11.54 3.70
N ASP A 68 33.59 10.65 3.56
CA ASP A 68 32.42 10.60 4.43
C ASP A 68 32.65 9.57 5.54
N LEU A 69 32.43 10.01 6.78
CA LEU A 69 32.53 9.20 7.98
C LEU A 69 31.14 9.10 8.61
N THR A 70 30.61 7.89 8.74
CA THR A 70 29.38 7.62 9.48
C THR A 70 29.72 6.82 10.72
N ILE A 71 29.31 7.30 11.88
CA ILE A 71 29.46 6.59 13.15
C ILE A 71 28.08 6.05 13.55
N TYR A 72 27.99 4.74 13.63
CA TYR A 72 26.75 4.01 13.94
C TYR A 72 26.86 3.29 15.28
N LEU A 73 25.87 3.51 16.11
CA LEU A 73 25.66 2.76 17.35
C LEU A 73 24.21 2.33 17.41
N GLN A 74 23.96 1.06 17.59
CA GLN A 74 22.62 0.51 17.63
C GLN A 74 21.77 1.17 18.74
N GLY A 75 20.59 1.72 18.37
CA GLY A 75 19.71 2.44 19.31
C GLY A 75 19.99 3.93 19.44
N PHE A 76 20.95 4.48 18.68
CA PHE A 76 21.32 5.89 18.68
C PHE A 76 21.25 6.48 17.27
N ALA A 77 21.14 7.82 17.17
CA ALA A 77 21.17 8.49 15.90
C ALA A 77 22.54 8.35 15.26
N GLU A 78 22.58 8.05 13.95
CA GLU A 78 23.82 8.07 13.17
C GLU A 78 24.45 9.46 13.19
N GLN A 79 25.77 9.51 13.39
CA GLN A 79 26.55 10.75 13.30
C GLN A 79 27.30 10.74 11.97
N ASN A 80 27.02 11.72 11.11
CA ASN A 80 27.62 11.82 9.77
C ASN A 80 28.53 13.03 9.68
N PHE A 81 29.76 12.82 9.22
CA PHE A 81 30.80 13.83 9.03
C PHE A 81 31.33 13.76 7.61
N SER A 82 31.31 14.87 6.89
CA SER A 82 32.06 15.03 5.63
C SER A 82 33.39 15.71 5.96
N LEU A 83 34.48 14.98 5.80
CA LEU A 83 35.85 15.40 6.18
C LEU A 83 36.63 15.79 4.94
N ASP A 84 37.26 16.97 5.01
CA ASP A 84 38.16 17.48 3.99
C ASP A 84 39.57 17.69 4.59
N PHE A 85 40.57 16.98 4.04
CA PHE A 85 41.93 16.97 4.47
C PHE A 85 42.85 17.95 3.69
N GLU A 86 42.27 18.84 2.84
CA GLU A 86 43.11 19.78 2.03
C GLU A 86 44.02 20.66 2.88
N LEU A 87 43.64 20.95 4.12
CA LEU A 87 44.36 21.85 5.01
C LEU A 87 45.08 21.14 6.17
N LYS A 88 44.79 19.86 6.45
CA LYS A 88 45.36 19.12 7.58
C LYS A 88 45.46 17.64 7.26
N ASN A 89 46.59 17.01 7.59
CA ASN A 89 46.77 15.58 7.42
C ASN A 89 46.09 14.74 8.51
N GLU A 90 45.68 15.35 9.63
CA GLU A 90 45.00 14.71 10.73
C GLU A 90 43.77 15.56 11.15
N ILE A 91 42.60 14.94 11.27
CA ILE A 91 41.42 15.55 11.80
C ILE A 91 41.09 14.89 13.14
N ASP A 92 40.99 15.69 14.18
CA ASP A 92 40.48 15.25 15.49
C ASP A 92 39.04 15.76 15.66
N LEU A 93 38.09 14.83 15.73
CA LEU A 93 36.69 15.14 15.89
C LEU A 93 36.34 15.44 17.35
N GLY A 94 37.29 15.28 18.27
CA GLY A 94 37.07 15.53 19.70
C GLY A 94 36.13 14.53 20.34
N ASN A 95 35.37 14.99 21.32
CA ASN A 95 34.36 14.19 22.01
C ASN A 95 33.04 14.24 21.24
N ILE A 96 32.57 13.08 20.82
CA ILE A 96 31.30 12.89 20.13
C ILE A 96 30.35 12.22 21.10
N TYR A 97 29.22 12.86 21.36
CA TYR A 97 28.24 12.36 22.31
C TYR A 97 27.07 11.70 21.59
N PHE A 98 26.82 10.44 21.93
CA PHE A 98 25.60 9.75 21.57
C PHE A 98 24.52 10.10 22.60
N PHE A 99 23.56 10.85 22.13
CA PHE A 99 22.31 11.00 22.85
C PHE A 99 21.43 9.82 22.46
N GLN A 100 21.00 9.03 23.45
CA GLN A 100 20.05 7.97 23.20
C GLN A 100 18.91 8.58 22.37
N ASN A 101 18.76 8.08 21.17
CA ASN A 101 17.67 8.54 20.31
C ASN A 101 16.37 8.03 20.98
N LYS A 102 15.91 8.72 22.04
CA LYS A 102 14.62 8.46 22.69
C LYS A 102 13.46 8.63 21.72
N LYS A 103 13.75 8.97 20.45
CA LYS A 103 12.80 9.19 19.39
C LYS A 103 13.31 8.52 18.09
N LEU A 104 13.03 7.24 17.92
CA LEU A 104 12.77 6.70 16.60
C LEU A 104 11.43 7.29 16.11
N ASP A 105 11.40 8.61 15.91
CA ASP A 105 10.20 9.30 15.49
C ASP A 105 10.19 9.34 13.96
N GLU A 106 9.57 8.33 13.38
CA GLU A 106 9.39 8.24 11.93
C GLU A 106 8.69 9.50 11.41
N VAL A 107 9.28 10.12 10.38
CA VAL A 107 8.67 11.27 9.71
C VAL A 107 7.52 10.78 8.85
N VAL A 108 6.35 11.38 8.98
CA VAL A 108 5.16 11.10 8.19
C VAL A 108 4.73 12.34 7.42
N VAL A 109 4.12 12.13 6.26
CA VAL A 109 3.64 13.23 5.40
C VAL A 109 2.13 13.15 5.14
N SER A 110 1.53 11.96 5.21
CA SER A 110 0.13 11.74 4.84
C SER A 110 -0.88 12.44 5.76
N GLY A 111 -0.50 12.78 6.99
CA GLY A 111 -1.41 13.47 7.91
C GLY A 111 -1.83 14.85 7.43
N THR A 112 -0.89 15.64 6.93
CA THR A 112 -1.13 17.06 6.57
C THR A 112 -0.37 17.52 5.32
N LEU A 113 0.21 16.62 4.52
CA LEU A 113 1.13 16.88 3.41
C LEU A 113 2.36 17.72 3.81
N LYS A 114 2.69 17.74 5.10
CA LYS A 114 3.90 18.32 5.67
C LYS A 114 4.69 17.24 6.37
N PRO A 115 6.01 17.19 6.20
CA PRO A 115 6.85 16.28 6.97
C PRO A 115 6.77 16.62 8.45
N VAL A 116 6.26 15.71 9.26
CA VAL A 116 6.20 15.84 10.72
C VAL A 116 6.56 14.50 11.35
N SER A 117 7.03 14.51 12.58
CA SER A 117 7.22 13.26 13.30
C SER A 117 5.89 12.54 13.55
N LYS A 118 5.90 11.20 13.56
CA LYS A 118 4.71 10.37 13.78
C LYS A 118 3.94 10.76 15.05
N LEU A 119 4.65 11.04 16.16
CA LEU A 119 4.05 11.51 17.42
C LEU A 119 3.44 12.90 17.28
N ASN A 120 4.03 13.77 16.47
CA ASN A 120 3.55 15.13 16.26
C ASN A 120 2.47 15.25 15.19
N SER A 121 2.22 14.20 14.41
CA SER A 121 1.10 14.19 13.47
C SER A 121 -0.25 14.35 14.17
N GLN A 122 -1.11 15.22 13.64
CA GLN A 122 -2.47 15.44 14.13
C GLN A 122 -3.40 14.26 13.88
N ILE A 123 -3.12 13.52 12.83
CA ILE A 123 -3.88 12.34 12.39
C ILE A 123 -3.01 11.12 12.62
N PRO A 124 -3.55 10.03 13.16
CA PRO A 124 -2.80 8.78 13.32
C PRO A 124 -2.30 8.27 11.98
N VAL A 125 -1.00 8.02 11.85
CA VAL A 125 -0.38 7.47 10.64
C VAL A 125 0.47 6.27 11.04
N GLU A 126 0.19 5.12 10.46
CA GLU A 126 1.03 3.94 10.56
C GLU A 126 2.04 3.93 9.41
N VAL A 127 3.27 3.48 9.67
CA VAL A 127 4.35 3.47 8.69
C VAL A 127 4.91 2.07 8.53
N TYR A 128 5.05 1.65 7.27
CA TYR A 128 5.59 0.35 6.89
C TYR A 128 6.75 0.55 5.92
N GLY A 129 7.97 0.44 6.42
CA GLY A 129 9.20 0.66 5.66
C GLY A 129 9.70 -0.57 4.91
N LYS A 130 10.89 -0.45 4.32
CA LYS A 130 11.54 -1.50 3.49
C LYS A 130 11.62 -2.87 4.16
N SER A 131 11.88 -2.93 5.47
CA SER A 131 11.97 -4.20 6.21
C SER A 131 10.65 -4.98 6.22
N PHE A 132 9.52 -4.27 6.18
CA PHE A 132 8.20 -4.88 6.11
C PHE A 132 8.03 -5.67 4.79
N PHE A 133 8.38 -5.08 3.65
CA PHE A 133 8.26 -5.73 2.35
C PHE A 133 9.25 -6.89 2.20
N LYS A 134 10.45 -6.76 2.77
CA LYS A 134 11.49 -7.79 2.70
C LYS A 134 11.18 -9.05 3.51
N SER A 135 10.36 -8.94 4.55
CA SER A 135 10.04 -10.05 5.46
C SER A 135 8.97 -11.02 4.91
N ASN A 136 8.22 -10.61 3.90
CA ASN A 136 7.22 -11.45 3.22
C ASN A 136 7.14 -11.04 1.75
N ILE A 137 7.89 -11.75 0.90
CA ILE A 137 7.94 -11.48 -0.53
C ILE A 137 6.59 -11.75 -1.17
N THR A 138 6.08 -10.79 -1.92
CA THR A 138 4.81 -10.87 -2.65
C THR A 138 4.95 -10.32 -4.07
N PRO A 139 4.14 -10.78 -5.05
CA PRO A 139 4.21 -10.31 -6.42
C PRO A 139 3.62 -8.90 -6.61
N SER A 140 2.96 -8.37 -5.59
CA SER A 140 2.31 -7.06 -5.66
C SER A 140 2.24 -6.37 -4.30
N VAL A 141 2.06 -5.05 -4.32
CA VAL A 141 1.76 -4.28 -3.10
C VAL A 141 0.42 -4.73 -2.52
N PHE A 142 -0.57 -5.05 -3.35
CA PHE A 142 -1.87 -5.55 -2.92
C PHE A 142 -1.73 -6.71 -1.91
N GLU A 143 -1.00 -7.77 -2.28
CA GLU A 143 -0.81 -8.91 -1.38
C GLU A 143 0.03 -8.57 -0.14
N SER A 144 0.98 -7.64 -0.24
CA SER A 144 1.82 -7.27 0.91
C SER A 144 1.03 -6.63 2.04
N LEU A 145 -0.09 -5.97 1.73
CA LEU A 145 -0.94 -5.29 2.71
C LEU A 145 -1.67 -6.25 3.67
N GLN A 146 -1.74 -7.56 3.38
CA GLN A 146 -2.38 -8.57 4.25
C GLN A 146 -1.75 -8.70 5.65
N ASN A 147 -0.52 -8.19 5.84
CA ASN A 147 0.19 -8.24 7.12
C ASN A 147 0.07 -6.91 7.90
N ILE A 148 -0.79 -6.00 7.47
CA ILE A 148 -1.07 -4.74 8.14
C ILE A 148 -2.32 -4.91 9.02
N ASN A 149 -2.22 -4.58 10.31
CA ASN A 149 -3.33 -4.69 11.24
C ASN A 149 -4.55 -3.87 10.74
N GLY A 150 -5.74 -4.44 10.71
CA GLY A 150 -6.97 -3.79 10.25
C GLY A 150 -7.02 -3.48 8.74
N VAL A 151 -6.07 -4.00 7.94
CA VAL A 151 -6.07 -3.88 6.48
C VAL A 151 -6.13 -5.27 5.88
N ARG A 152 -7.06 -5.49 4.98
CA ARG A 152 -7.26 -6.79 4.35
C ARG A 152 -7.44 -6.67 2.84
N PRO A 153 -6.55 -7.27 2.02
CA PRO A 153 -6.86 -7.58 0.63
C PRO A 153 -8.02 -8.58 0.58
N GLN A 154 -9.13 -8.19 -0.02
CA GLN A 154 -10.30 -9.04 -0.25
C GLN A 154 -10.33 -9.44 -1.71
N LEU A 155 -10.46 -10.73 -2.00
CA LEU A 155 -10.79 -11.23 -3.33
C LEU A 155 -12.29 -11.16 -3.55
N ASN A 156 -12.72 -10.70 -4.71
CA ASN A 156 -14.13 -10.53 -5.07
C ASN A 156 -14.59 -11.59 -6.10
N CYS A 157 -13.65 -12.32 -6.69
CA CYS A 157 -13.92 -13.41 -7.63
C CYS A 157 -12.88 -14.51 -7.48
N SER A 158 -13.29 -15.76 -7.47
CA SER A 158 -12.39 -16.92 -7.39
C SER A 158 -11.76 -17.28 -8.73
N VAL A 159 -12.33 -16.85 -9.85
CA VAL A 159 -11.83 -17.15 -11.21
C VAL A 159 -10.74 -16.17 -11.62
N CYS A 160 -11.02 -14.87 -11.70
CA CYS A 160 -10.03 -13.87 -12.15
C CYS A 160 -9.11 -13.36 -11.03
N ASN A 161 -9.34 -13.74 -9.77
CA ASN A 161 -8.57 -13.33 -8.58
C ASN A 161 -8.37 -11.81 -8.47
N THR A 162 -9.38 -11.03 -8.86
CA THR A 162 -9.40 -9.59 -8.62
C THR A 162 -9.94 -9.28 -7.23
N GLY A 163 -9.59 -8.14 -6.69
CA GLY A 163 -10.01 -7.74 -5.35
C GLY A 163 -9.67 -6.31 -5.02
N ASP A 164 -10.05 -5.89 -3.83
CA ASP A 164 -9.85 -4.55 -3.31
C ASP A 164 -9.28 -4.55 -1.88
N ILE A 165 -9.01 -3.38 -1.30
CA ILE A 165 -8.40 -3.26 0.03
C ILE A 165 -9.42 -2.75 1.03
N HIS A 166 -9.83 -3.61 1.94
CA HIS A 166 -10.67 -3.24 3.07
C HIS A 166 -9.84 -2.64 4.21
N ILE A 167 -10.32 -1.56 4.81
CA ILE A 167 -9.73 -0.96 6.02
C ILE A 167 -10.79 -0.98 7.14
N ASN A 168 -10.46 -1.60 8.26
CA ASN A 168 -11.36 -1.73 9.42
C ASN A 168 -12.74 -2.28 9.04
N GLY A 169 -12.79 -3.25 8.11
CA GLY A 169 -14.02 -3.88 7.64
C GLY A 169 -14.90 -2.98 6.76
N GLN A 170 -14.36 -1.88 6.25
CA GLN A 170 -14.99 -1.08 5.21
C GLN A 170 -14.44 -1.48 3.84
N ASP A 171 -15.34 -1.58 2.85
CA ASP A 171 -15.03 -2.02 1.49
C ASP A 171 -13.97 -1.15 0.82
N GLY A 172 -13.25 -1.69 -0.15
CA GLY A 172 -12.15 -1.01 -0.83
C GLY A 172 -12.53 0.28 -1.52
N ALA A 173 -13.76 0.41 -1.91
CA ALA A 173 -14.33 1.62 -2.47
C ALA A 173 -14.26 2.85 -1.52
N TYR A 174 -14.10 2.62 -0.21
CA TYR A 174 -13.91 3.68 0.80
C TYR A 174 -12.44 3.91 1.14
N THR A 175 -11.52 3.18 0.50
CA THR A 175 -10.07 3.28 0.69
C THR A 175 -9.44 4.11 -0.42
N MET A 176 -8.85 5.25 -0.07
CA MET A 176 -8.12 6.07 -1.04
C MET A 176 -6.68 5.61 -1.17
N ILE A 177 -6.23 5.39 -2.40
CA ILE A 177 -4.84 5.04 -2.71
C ILE A 177 -4.12 6.28 -3.25
N LEU A 178 -2.92 6.56 -2.72
CA LEU A 178 -2.08 7.67 -3.13
C LEU A 178 -0.69 7.17 -3.55
N ILE A 179 -0.06 7.88 -4.48
CA ILE A 179 1.37 7.79 -4.76
C ILE A 179 1.99 9.17 -4.51
N ASP A 180 2.98 9.24 -3.61
CA ASP A 180 3.64 10.49 -3.21
C ASP A 180 2.65 11.61 -2.81
N GLY A 181 1.54 11.25 -2.15
CA GLY A 181 0.50 12.16 -1.70
C GLY A 181 -0.51 12.60 -2.78
N LEU A 182 -0.43 12.04 -3.98
CA LEU A 182 -1.31 12.33 -5.11
C LEU A 182 -2.28 11.17 -5.36
N PRO A 183 -3.59 11.42 -5.57
CA PRO A 183 -4.55 10.34 -5.69
C PRO A 183 -4.33 9.50 -6.96
N MET A 184 -4.30 8.19 -6.74
CA MET A 184 -4.59 7.19 -7.74
C MET A 184 -6.11 6.98 -7.68
N VAL A 185 -6.81 7.57 -8.59
CA VAL A 185 -8.26 7.76 -8.47
C VAL A 185 -9.03 6.44 -8.39
N SER A 186 -10.16 6.45 -7.66
CA SER A 186 -11.10 5.34 -7.47
C SER A 186 -11.71 4.76 -8.76
N GLY A 187 -12.50 3.71 -8.66
CA GLY A 187 -13.08 3.00 -9.78
C GLY A 187 -12.15 1.90 -10.29
N LEU A 188 -12.05 1.71 -11.59
CA LEU A 188 -11.18 0.68 -12.21
C LEU A 188 -9.74 0.71 -11.67
N SER A 189 -9.27 1.89 -11.22
CA SER A 189 -7.94 2.07 -10.67
C SER A 189 -7.72 1.41 -9.31
N SER A 190 -8.73 1.29 -8.48
CA SER A 190 -8.58 0.71 -7.13
C SER A 190 -8.32 -0.79 -7.17
N VAL A 191 -8.89 -1.49 -8.11
CA VAL A 191 -8.76 -2.94 -8.30
C VAL A 191 -7.39 -3.32 -8.88
N TYR A 192 -6.93 -2.59 -9.91
CA TYR A 192 -5.72 -2.96 -10.68
C TYR A 192 -4.50 -2.08 -10.36
N GLY A 193 -4.69 -0.93 -9.72
CA GLY A 193 -3.66 0.09 -9.54
C GLY A 193 -2.49 -0.32 -8.65
N LEU A 194 -2.72 -1.17 -7.64
CA LEU A 194 -1.70 -1.63 -6.70
C LEU A 194 -0.79 -2.72 -7.27
N SER A 195 -1.21 -3.37 -8.36
CA SER A 195 -0.40 -4.35 -9.04
C SER A 195 0.74 -3.68 -9.83
N GLY A 196 1.90 -4.34 -9.92
CA GLY A 196 3.02 -3.89 -10.74
C GLY A 196 3.70 -2.59 -10.29
N ILE A 197 3.48 -2.10 -9.08
CA ILE A 197 4.34 -1.05 -8.51
C ILE A 197 5.67 -1.70 -8.14
N PRO A 198 6.82 -1.28 -8.75
CA PRO A 198 8.11 -1.89 -8.47
C PRO A 198 8.47 -1.72 -6.98
N GLN A 199 8.59 -2.82 -6.24
CA GLN A 199 8.90 -2.76 -4.81
C GLN A 199 10.27 -2.14 -4.53
N SER A 200 11.22 -2.27 -5.46
CA SER A 200 12.52 -1.62 -5.41
C SER A 200 12.44 -0.10 -5.28
N LEU A 201 11.36 0.51 -5.75
CA LEU A 201 11.15 1.96 -5.72
C LEU A 201 10.39 2.46 -4.50
N ILE A 202 9.79 1.57 -3.71
CA ILE A 202 9.03 1.97 -2.52
C ILE A 202 9.99 2.28 -1.39
N GLU A 203 9.86 3.47 -0.79
CA GLU A 203 10.55 3.84 0.44
C GLU A 203 9.79 3.34 1.66
N LYS A 204 8.47 3.63 1.69
CA LYS A 204 7.55 3.22 2.75
C LYS A 204 6.10 3.34 2.29
N ILE A 205 5.20 2.69 3.01
CA ILE A 205 3.76 2.92 2.91
C ILE A 205 3.29 3.59 4.20
N GLU A 206 2.50 4.65 4.06
CA GLU A 206 1.81 5.31 5.16
C GLU A 206 0.32 4.97 5.10
N VAL A 207 -0.25 4.52 6.21
CA VAL A 207 -1.66 4.12 6.31
C VAL A 207 -2.37 4.98 7.34
N ILE A 208 -3.48 5.58 6.94
CA ILE A 208 -4.41 6.28 7.83
C ILE A 208 -5.71 5.47 7.86
N LYS A 209 -6.16 5.10 9.04
CA LYS A 209 -7.42 4.37 9.25
C LYS A 209 -8.48 5.34 9.77
N GLY A 210 -9.60 5.44 9.05
CA GLY A 210 -10.65 6.42 9.33
C GLY A 210 -10.45 7.74 8.55
N PRO A 211 -11.14 8.82 8.94
CA PRO A 211 -11.21 10.04 8.14
C PRO A 211 -9.83 10.71 8.03
N ALA A 212 -9.33 10.80 6.81
CA ALA A 212 -8.09 11.50 6.53
C ALA A 212 -8.28 13.05 6.59
N SER A 213 -7.22 13.80 6.35
CA SER A 213 -7.24 15.27 6.29
C SER A 213 -8.21 15.81 5.20
N ALA A 214 -8.75 17.01 5.41
CA ALA A 214 -9.56 17.71 4.41
C ALA A 214 -8.82 17.96 3.08
N ILE A 215 -7.51 17.88 3.07
CA ILE A 215 -6.63 18.04 1.91
C ILE A 215 -6.91 17.01 0.82
N TYR A 216 -7.22 15.76 1.20
CA TYR A 216 -7.41 14.65 0.25
C TYR A 216 -8.81 14.56 -0.36
N GLY A 217 -9.74 15.37 0.14
CA GLY A 217 -11.13 15.33 -0.32
C GLY A 217 -12.04 14.48 0.55
N SER A 218 -13.26 14.33 0.08
CA SER A 218 -14.37 13.73 0.84
C SER A 218 -14.41 12.20 0.75
N GLU A 219 -13.74 11.59 -0.24
CA GLU A 219 -13.88 10.16 -0.56
C GLU A 219 -13.03 9.25 0.34
N ALA A 220 -12.03 9.77 1.07
CA ALA A 220 -11.26 8.99 2.05
C ALA A 220 -12.07 8.75 3.33
N ILE A 221 -13.09 7.91 3.27
CA ILE A 221 -14.02 7.59 4.38
C ILE A 221 -13.43 6.52 5.29
N GLY A 222 -13.05 5.39 4.72
CA GLY A 222 -12.46 4.24 5.43
C GLY A 222 -11.02 4.48 5.82
N GLY A 223 -10.32 5.26 5.02
CA GLY A 223 -8.91 5.58 5.23
C GLY A 223 -8.17 5.86 3.93
N LEU A 224 -6.86 5.95 4.05
CA LEU A 224 -5.98 6.08 2.89
C LEU A 224 -4.69 5.25 3.05
N ILE A 225 -4.16 4.84 1.92
CA ILE A 225 -2.86 4.17 1.78
C ILE A 225 -2.01 5.04 0.84
N ASN A 226 -0.93 5.60 1.35
CA ASN A 226 -0.02 6.43 0.58
C ASN A 226 1.31 5.70 0.36
N ILE A 227 1.60 5.37 -0.88
CA ILE A 227 2.85 4.75 -1.31
C ILE A 227 3.86 5.86 -1.55
N ILE A 228 4.82 5.99 -0.65
CA ILE A 228 5.92 6.94 -0.77
C ILE A 228 7.04 6.27 -1.56
N THR A 229 7.37 6.82 -2.72
CA THR A 229 8.46 6.32 -3.54
C THR A 229 9.79 6.96 -3.15
N LYS A 230 10.89 6.24 -3.37
CA LYS A 230 12.26 6.73 -3.11
C LYS A 230 12.50 8.05 -3.84
N LEU A 231 13.27 8.92 -3.24
CA LEU A 231 13.83 10.07 -3.94
C LEU A 231 15.06 9.62 -4.75
N PRO A 232 15.17 9.99 -6.03
CA PRO A 232 16.30 9.59 -6.87
C PRO A 232 17.68 9.92 -6.28
N GLU A 233 17.80 11.01 -5.49
CA GLU A 233 19.05 11.40 -4.82
C GLU A 233 19.55 10.34 -3.84
N TYR A 234 18.61 9.73 -3.08
CA TYR A 234 18.89 8.79 -1.99
C TYR A 234 18.60 7.34 -2.38
N SER A 235 18.24 7.10 -3.64
CA SER A 235 18.02 5.73 -4.13
C SER A 235 19.33 5.01 -4.41
N ASP A 236 19.29 3.68 -4.29
CA ASP A 236 20.40 2.80 -4.68
C ASP A 236 20.73 3.00 -6.17
N LYS A 237 22.00 2.86 -6.54
CA LYS A 237 22.42 2.96 -7.95
C LYS A 237 21.78 1.87 -8.80
N LEU A 238 21.72 0.66 -8.25
CA LEU A 238 21.05 -0.48 -8.86
C LEU A 238 20.43 -1.32 -7.75
N SER A 239 19.17 -1.70 -7.93
CA SER A 239 18.53 -2.74 -7.14
C SER A 239 17.90 -3.76 -8.06
N LEU A 240 18.13 -5.03 -7.78
CA LEU A 240 17.58 -6.16 -8.52
C LEU A 240 16.98 -7.12 -7.52
N GLU A 241 15.76 -7.56 -7.78
CA GLU A 241 15.13 -8.63 -7.02
C GLU A 241 14.42 -9.59 -7.97
N THR A 242 14.64 -10.88 -7.77
CA THR A 242 13.94 -11.91 -8.53
C THR A 242 13.59 -13.09 -7.64
N TYR A 243 12.44 -13.67 -7.84
CA TYR A 243 12.07 -14.93 -7.20
C TYR A 243 11.25 -15.83 -8.10
N TYR A 244 11.23 -17.08 -7.71
CA TYR A 244 10.46 -18.15 -8.31
C TYR A 244 9.75 -18.96 -7.23
N THR A 245 8.50 -19.37 -7.48
CA THR A 245 7.73 -20.21 -6.57
C THR A 245 7.53 -21.62 -7.11
N GLY A 246 7.25 -22.57 -6.23
CA GLY A 246 6.92 -23.96 -6.61
C GLY A 246 5.65 -24.10 -7.46
N TRP A 247 4.84 -23.06 -7.54
CA TRP A 247 3.68 -22.96 -8.44
C TRP A 247 4.04 -22.49 -9.85
N GLY A 248 5.26 -21.96 -10.04
CA GLY A 248 5.73 -21.45 -11.33
C GLY A 248 5.59 -19.93 -11.49
N GLU A 249 5.25 -19.21 -10.41
CA GLU A 249 5.26 -17.76 -10.41
C GLU A 249 6.69 -17.24 -10.56
N LYS A 250 6.90 -16.26 -11.42
CA LYS A 250 8.20 -15.60 -11.70
C LYS A 250 8.03 -14.11 -11.52
N ASN A 251 8.86 -13.52 -10.67
CA ASN A 251 8.88 -12.08 -10.50
C ASN A 251 10.29 -11.53 -10.73
N PHE A 252 10.37 -10.42 -11.42
CA PHE A 252 11.58 -9.65 -11.66
C PHE A 252 11.31 -8.18 -11.35
N ASP A 253 12.12 -7.59 -10.48
CA ASP A 253 12.03 -6.19 -10.09
C ASP A 253 13.40 -5.54 -10.23
N LEU A 254 13.48 -4.46 -11.00
CA LEU A 254 14.69 -3.70 -11.27
C LEU A 254 14.47 -2.24 -10.91
N GLY A 255 15.38 -1.67 -10.11
CA GLY A 255 15.50 -0.24 -9.87
C GLY A 255 16.87 0.26 -10.32
N TYR A 256 16.92 1.33 -11.08
CA TYR A 256 18.18 1.92 -11.56
C TYR A 256 18.14 3.44 -11.46
N LYS A 257 19.16 4.00 -10.77
CA LYS A 257 19.38 5.43 -10.65
C LYS A 257 20.27 5.92 -11.77
N TYR A 258 19.88 7.02 -12.41
CA TYR A 258 20.70 7.68 -13.43
C TYR A 258 20.57 9.20 -13.36
N LYS A 259 21.50 9.90 -13.98
CA LYS A 259 21.43 11.37 -14.11
C LYS A 259 20.88 11.72 -15.50
N PHE A 260 19.72 12.36 -15.53
CA PHE A 260 19.14 12.84 -16.78
C PHE A 260 19.91 14.06 -17.33
N LEU A 261 20.27 15.01 -16.43
CA LEU A 261 21.13 16.17 -16.67
C LEU A 261 22.03 16.37 -15.46
N LYS A 262 23.08 17.23 -15.56
CA LYS A 262 24.03 17.45 -14.45
C LYS A 262 23.39 17.75 -13.08
N LYS A 263 22.17 18.31 -13.05
CA LYS A 263 21.46 18.70 -11.81
C LYS A 263 20.15 17.93 -11.57
N ILE A 264 19.76 17.01 -12.47
CA ILE A 264 18.50 16.29 -12.40
C ILE A 264 18.80 14.81 -12.13
N ASN A 265 18.43 14.36 -10.96
CA ASN A 265 18.49 12.97 -10.60
C ASN A 265 17.23 12.24 -11.09
N SER A 266 17.40 11.03 -11.55
CA SER A 266 16.33 10.21 -12.09
C SER A 266 16.48 8.77 -11.67
N MET A 267 15.38 8.07 -11.55
CA MET A 267 15.35 6.63 -11.34
C MET A 267 14.30 5.98 -12.23
N ILE A 268 14.59 4.80 -12.71
CA ILE A 268 13.66 3.93 -13.43
C ILE A 268 13.46 2.64 -12.65
N GLY A 269 12.25 2.15 -12.62
CA GLY A 269 11.89 0.85 -12.07
C GLY A 269 11.12 0.04 -13.09
N ILE A 270 11.39 -1.26 -13.13
CA ILE A 270 10.71 -2.20 -13.99
C ILE A 270 10.27 -3.36 -13.12
N ASN A 271 8.99 -3.70 -13.13
CA ASN A 271 8.48 -4.93 -12.56
C ASN A 271 7.90 -5.79 -13.68
N TYR A 272 8.33 -7.05 -13.75
CA TYR A 272 7.76 -8.07 -14.62
C TYR A 272 7.31 -9.25 -13.77
N PHE A 273 6.08 -9.67 -13.95
CA PHE A 273 5.51 -10.84 -13.29
C PHE A 273 4.88 -11.75 -14.33
N ASN A 274 5.19 -13.03 -14.25
CA ASN A 274 4.61 -14.05 -15.12
C ASN A 274 4.20 -15.27 -14.30
N TYR A 275 2.97 -15.71 -14.52
CA TYR A 275 2.45 -17.00 -14.07
C TYR A 275 1.68 -17.64 -15.24
N SER A 276 2.10 -18.82 -15.66
CA SER A 276 1.59 -19.48 -16.86
C SER A 276 1.23 -20.96 -16.63
N ASN A 277 1.05 -21.36 -15.38
CA ASN A 277 0.83 -22.77 -15.01
C ASN A 277 -0.59 -22.94 -14.44
N PRO A 278 -1.58 -23.41 -15.22
CA PRO A 278 -2.92 -23.62 -14.73
C PRO A 278 -2.92 -24.81 -13.73
N ILE A 279 -3.19 -24.51 -12.48
CA ILE A 279 -3.28 -25.48 -11.38
C ILE A 279 -4.71 -25.48 -10.85
N ASP A 280 -5.24 -26.66 -10.60
CA ASP A 280 -6.50 -26.93 -9.94
C ASP A 280 -6.25 -28.00 -8.86
N LYS A 281 -6.15 -27.59 -7.60
CA LYS A 281 -5.94 -28.51 -6.45
C LYS A 281 -7.25 -28.89 -5.78
N ASN A 282 -8.26 -28.06 -5.91
CA ASN A 282 -9.58 -28.32 -5.33
C ASN A 282 -10.43 -29.23 -6.22
N GLU A 283 -9.98 -29.53 -7.45
CA GLU A 283 -10.61 -30.43 -8.42
C GLU A 283 -12.02 -29.94 -8.85
N ASP A 284 -12.18 -28.63 -8.99
CA ASP A 284 -13.42 -28.03 -9.49
C ASP A 284 -13.42 -27.79 -11.01
N GLY A 285 -12.30 -28.03 -11.67
CA GLY A 285 -12.09 -27.85 -13.11
C GLY A 285 -11.64 -26.44 -13.50
N PHE A 286 -11.47 -25.54 -12.55
CA PHE A 286 -11.05 -24.17 -12.76
C PHE A 286 -9.63 -23.89 -12.24
N THR A 287 -9.02 -22.82 -12.74
CA THR A 287 -7.70 -22.40 -12.27
C THR A 287 -7.76 -21.84 -10.85
N ASP A 288 -6.98 -22.34 -9.91
CA ASP A 288 -6.87 -21.85 -8.54
C ASP A 288 -6.27 -20.44 -8.43
N LEU A 289 -5.43 -20.07 -9.39
CA LEU A 289 -4.83 -18.75 -9.55
C LEU A 289 -4.93 -18.34 -11.01
N SER A 290 -5.33 -17.10 -11.25
CA SER A 290 -5.39 -16.55 -12.61
C SER A 290 -3.99 -16.52 -13.24
N ILE A 291 -3.93 -16.94 -14.50
CA ILE A 291 -2.76 -16.81 -15.37
C ILE A 291 -2.50 -15.32 -15.59
N GLN A 292 -1.23 -14.90 -15.53
CA GLN A 292 -0.88 -13.47 -15.63
C GLN A 292 0.43 -13.28 -16.40
N ASP A 293 0.43 -12.29 -17.28
CA ASP A 293 1.63 -11.70 -17.86
C ASP A 293 1.54 -10.16 -17.68
N ARG A 294 2.45 -9.61 -16.85
CA ARG A 294 2.35 -8.24 -16.41
C ARG A 294 3.69 -7.53 -16.46
N ILE A 295 3.71 -6.35 -17.06
CA ILE A 295 4.86 -5.45 -17.06
C ILE A 295 4.46 -4.07 -16.59
N SER A 296 5.30 -3.48 -15.73
CA SER A 296 5.17 -2.10 -15.29
C SER A 296 6.51 -1.39 -15.38
N ILE A 297 6.50 -0.20 -15.95
CA ILE A 297 7.67 0.67 -16.06
C ILE A 297 7.36 1.97 -15.34
N PHE A 298 8.14 2.29 -14.32
CA PHE A 298 8.01 3.50 -13.55
C PHE A 298 9.26 4.37 -13.74
N ASN A 299 9.07 5.66 -13.94
CA ASN A 299 10.17 6.61 -14.01
C ASN A 299 9.89 7.80 -13.09
N LYS A 300 10.87 8.22 -12.30
CA LYS A 300 10.78 9.42 -11.46
C LYS A 300 11.99 10.32 -11.70
N ILE A 301 11.69 11.58 -11.92
CA ILE A 301 12.65 12.66 -12.14
C ILE A 301 12.52 13.65 -11.00
N ASN A 302 13.63 14.05 -10.40
CA ASN A 302 13.64 15.00 -9.29
C ASN A 302 14.70 16.10 -9.51
N LEU A 303 14.31 17.34 -9.25
CA LEU A 303 15.19 18.50 -9.25
C LEU A 303 15.25 19.09 -7.83
N LYS A 304 16.04 18.46 -6.97
CA LYS A 304 16.13 18.81 -5.54
C LYS A 304 14.72 18.98 -4.95
N ASP A 305 14.55 19.90 -4.02
CA ASP A 305 13.29 20.14 -3.30
C ASP A 305 12.25 20.97 -4.10
N LYS A 306 12.47 21.21 -5.40
CA LYS A 306 11.63 22.10 -6.20
C LYS A 306 10.61 21.40 -7.07
N PHE A 307 11.00 20.27 -7.65
CA PHE A 307 10.19 19.62 -8.66
C PHE A 307 10.41 18.11 -8.62
N SER A 308 9.32 17.37 -8.60
CA SER A 308 9.31 15.92 -8.76
C SER A 308 8.21 15.54 -9.74
N ILE A 309 8.53 14.74 -10.73
CA ILE A 309 7.56 14.15 -11.65
C ILE A 309 7.82 12.65 -11.74
N ALA A 310 6.77 11.86 -11.64
CA ALA A 310 6.80 10.42 -11.82
C ALA A 310 5.80 10.01 -12.88
N SER A 311 6.15 9.02 -13.69
CA SER A 311 5.25 8.41 -14.66
C SER A 311 5.30 6.90 -14.54
N ARG A 312 4.17 6.24 -14.75
CA ARG A 312 4.07 4.78 -14.81
C ARG A 312 3.30 4.35 -16.05
N PHE A 313 3.85 3.37 -16.73
CA PHE A 313 3.15 2.59 -17.73
C PHE A 313 2.94 1.18 -17.17
N TYR A 314 1.75 0.63 -17.38
CA TYR A 314 1.36 -0.69 -16.90
C TYR A 314 0.57 -1.41 -17.98
N TYR A 315 0.92 -2.68 -18.19
CA TYR A 315 0.17 -3.61 -19.02
C TYR A 315 0.01 -4.94 -18.30
N GLU A 316 -1.17 -5.52 -18.36
CA GLU A 316 -1.47 -6.84 -17.83
C GLU A 316 -2.39 -7.59 -18.80
N ASP A 317 -2.03 -8.84 -19.06
CA ASP A 317 -2.87 -9.88 -19.61
C ASP A 317 -3.15 -10.88 -18.49
N ARG A 318 -4.42 -11.04 -18.13
CA ARG A 318 -4.86 -11.92 -17.05
C ARG A 318 -6.04 -12.73 -17.50
N TRP A 319 -6.04 -14.01 -17.15
CA TRP A 319 -7.23 -14.83 -17.29
C TRP A 319 -7.29 -15.93 -16.21
N GLY A 320 -8.52 -16.36 -15.87
CA GLY A 320 -8.83 -17.55 -15.10
C GLY A 320 -10.03 -18.24 -15.72
N GLY A 321 -10.24 -19.52 -15.44
CA GLY A 321 -11.34 -20.26 -16.01
C GLY A 321 -11.10 -21.76 -16.02
N GLU A 322 -11.80 -22.48 -16.88
CA GLU A 322 -11.58 -23.91 -17.08
C GLU A 322 -10.12 -24.18 -17.45
N LEU A 323 -9.54 -25.29 -16.96
CA LEU A 323 -8.10 -25.58 -17.09
C LEU A 323 -7.56 -25.58 -18.52
N ASP A 324 -8.36 -25.96 -19.48
CA ASP A 324 -8.03 -26.02 -20.90
C ASP A 324 -8.53 -24.79 -21.71
N TRP A 325 -8.94 -23.74 -21.02
CA TRP A 325 -9.26 -22.46 -21.66
C TRP A 325 -8.00 -21.80 -22.22
N ASP A 326 -8.12 -21.23 -23.40
CA ASP A 326 -7.10 -20.37 -24.00
C ASP A 326 -7.74 -19.17 -24.71
N PRO A 327 -6.96 -18.16 -25.16
CA PRO A 327 -7.51 -16.95 -25.79
C PRO A 327 -8.39 -17.17 -27.03
N THR A 328 -8.38 -18.34 -27.66
CA THR A 328 -9.25 -18.65 -28.81
C THR A 328 -10.71 -18.86 -28.37
N PHE A 329 -10.95 -19.19 -27.10
CA PHE A 329 -12.28 -19.34 -26.52
C PHE A 329 -12.87 -18.03 -25.98
N ARG A 330 -12.14 -16.91 -26.07
CA ARG A 330 -12.54 -15.62 -25.52
C ARG A 330 -13.85 -15.13 -26.16
N GLY A 331 -14.92 -15.02 -25.34
CA GLY A 331 -16.28 -14.67 -25.79
C GLY A 331 -17.02 -15.81 -26.46
N SER A 332 -16.55 -17.05 -26.30
CA SER A 332 -17.21 -18.27 -26.80
C SER A 332 -17.95 -18.95 -25.64
N ASP A 333 -19.01 -19.70 -25.98
CA ASP A 333 -19.77 -20.53 -25.05
C ASP A 333 -19.29 -21.99 -25.00
N LEU A 334 -18.09 -22.26 -25.54
CA LEU A 334 -17.49 -23.60 -25.55
C LEU A 334 -16.70 -23.88 -24.27
N LYS A 335 -15.95 -22.88 -23.79
CA LYS A 335 -15.15 -22.94 -22.57
C LYS A 335 -15.26 -21.63 -21.81
N TYR A 336 -15.51 -21.72 -20.51
CA TYR A 336 -15.66 -20.56 -19.66
C TYR A 336 -14.28 -20.01 -19.23
N GLY A 337 -14.11 -18.72 -19.39
CA GLY A 337 -12.95 -18.00 -18.89
C GLY A 337 -13.25 -16.53 -18.69
N GLU A 338 -12.63 -15.95 -17.68
CA GLU A 338 -12.63 -14.52 -17.41
C GLU A 338 -11.26 -13.96 -17.85
N SER A 339 -11.25 -13.22 -18.93
CA SER A 339 -10.04 -12.69 -19.55
C SER A 339 -10.04 -11.17 -19.55
N ILE A 340 -8.98 -10.57 -19.00
CA ILE A 340 -8.89 -9.14 -18.71
C ILE A 340 -7.58 -8.60 -19.26
N TYR A 341 -7.65 -7.73 -20.26
CA TYR A 341 -6.54 -6.96 -20.78
C TYR A 341 -6.58 -5.55 -20.26
N THR A 342 -5.54 -5.14 -19.53
CA THR A 342 -5.47 -3.84 -18.89
C THR A 342 -4.25 -3.05 -19.38
N THR A 343 -4.47 -1.80 -19.78
CA THR A 343 -3.41 -0.85 -20.08
C THR A 343 -3.62 0.42 -19.25
N ARG A 344 -2.56 0.89 -18.59
CA ARG A 344 -2.62 2.12 -17.78
C ARG A 344 -1.43 3.02 -18.08
N PHE A 345 -1.70 4.31 -18.03
CA PHE A 345 -0.69 5.36 -17.98
C PHE A 345 -1.00 6.32 -16.85
N GLU A 346 0.01 6.62 -16.05
CA GLU A 346 -0.11 7.50 -14.89
C GLU A 346 1.00 8.55 -14.89
N LEU A 347 0.66 9.74 -14.42
CA LEU A 347 1.57 10.86 -14.25
C LEU A 347 1.31 11.53 -12.90
N TYR A 348 2.35 11.77 -12.12
CA TYR A 348 2.30 12.42 -10.82
C TYR A 348 3.35 13.53 -10.76
N GLY A 349 2.92 14.75 -10.43
CA GLY A 349 3.79 15.91 -10.39
C GLY A 349 3.62 16.73 -9.12
N ASN A 350 4.74 17.09 -8.50
CA ASN A 350 4.83 18.00 -7.37
C ASN A 350 5.79 19.13 -7.73
N LEU A 351 5.37 20.37 -7.56
CA LEU A 351 6.18 21.56 -7.83
C LEU A 351 6.05 22.56 -6.68
N ASP A 352 7.15 22.80 -5.95
CA ASP A 352 7.24 23.83 -4.93
C ASP A 352 7.60 25.17 -5.60
N LEU A 353 6.56 26.00 -5.83
CA LEU A 353 6.72 27.32 -6.46
C LEU A 353 7.51 28.27 -5.56
N ASN A 354 7.28 28.17 -4.25
CA ASN A 354 8.06 28.84 -3.21
C ASN A 354 7.85 28.14 -1.86
N LYS A 355 8.43 28.66 -0.77
CA LYS A 355 8.35 28.05 0.59
C LYS A 355 6.92 27.80 1.09
N ASN A 356 5.94 28.55 0.57
CA ASN A 356 4.57 28.51 1.04
C ASN A 356 3.58 27.96 0.00
N LEU A 357 3.94 27.97 -1.28
CA LEU A 357 3.03 27.62 -2.39
C LEU A 357 3.52 26.40 -3.14
N LYS A 358 2.67 25.37 -3.16
CA LYS A 358 2.89 24.10 -3.85
C LYS A 358 1.82 23.87 -4.91
N PHE A 359 2.23 23.40 -6.06
CA PHE A 359 1.36 22.93 -7.13
C PHE A 359 1.51 21.42 -7.25
N GLN A 360 0.37 20.71 -7.40
CA GLN A 360 0.29 19.27 -7.54
C GLN A 360 -0.58 18.89 -8.72
N LEU A 361 -0.19 17.84 -9.44
CA LEU A 361 -0.90 17.32 -10.60
C LEU A 361 -0.86 15.78 -10.56
N SER A 362 -2.00 15.11 -10.77
CA SER A 362 -2.01 13.73 -11.23
C SER A 362 -2.90 13.55 -12.45
N TYR A 363 -2.49 12.63 -13.33
CA TYR A 363 -3.26 12.17 -14.47
C TYR A 363 -3.18 10.66 -14.52
N ASN A 364 -4.32 10.00 -14.62
CA ASN A 364 -4.43 8.56 -14.72
C ASN A 364 -5.33 8.24 -15.94
N ASN A 365 -4.89 7.31 -16.77
CA ASN A 365 -5.67 6.77 -17.87
C ASN A 365 -5.66 5.25 -17.76
N HIS A 366 -6.84 4.64 -17.73
CA HIS A 366 -7.05 3.21 -17.65
C HIS A 366 -7.94 2.75 -18.80
N ASN A 367 -7.48 1.74 -19.53
CA ASN A 367 -8.27 1.06 -20.53
C ASN A 367 -8.31 -0.43 -20.17
N GLN A 368 -9.51 -0.98 -20.17
CA GLN A 368 -9.78 -2.37 -19.87
C GLN A 368 -10.63 -2.98 -20.97
N ASN A 369 -10.24 -4.17 -21.45
CA ASN A 369 -10.99 -4.96 -22.38
C ASN A 369 -11.12 -6.38 -21.83
N SER A 370 -12.32 -6.78 -21.48
CA SER A 370 -12.57 -8.01 -20.71
C SER A 370 -13.67 -8.84 -21.33
N TYR A 371 -13.60 -10.13 -21.07
CA TYR A 371 -14.71 -11.05 -21.22
C TYR A 371 -14.87 -11.84 -19.91
N TYR A 372 -16.08 -11.94 -19.44
CA TYR A 372 -16.50 -12.80 -18.35
C TYR A 372 -17.47 -13.82 -18.92
N GLY A 373 -16.93 -15.00 -19.31
CA GLY A 373 -17.67 -15.93 -20.16
C GLY A 373 -18.08 -15.27 -21.50
N LEU A 374 -19.38 -15.08 -21.70
CA LEU A 374 -19.94 -14.40 -22.88
C LEU A 374 -20.03 -12.87 -22.72
N THR A 375 -20.00 -12.37 -21.49
CA THR A 375 -20.20 -10.95 -21.21
C THR A 375 -18.96 -10.15 -21.58
N PHE A 376 -19.09 -9.32 -22.60
CA PHE A 376 -18.05 -8.39 -23.02
C PHE A 376 -18.12 -7.11 -22.21
N TYR A 377 -17.00 -6.68 -21.67
CA TYR A 377 -16.86 -5.41 -20.97
C TYR A 377 -15.64 -4.65 -21.47
N ASP A 378 -15.87 -3.49 -22.08
CA ASP A 378 -14.84 -2.56 -22.56
C ASP A 378 -15.02 -1.22 -21.85
N ALA A 379 -14.00 -0.78 -21.11
CA ALA A 379 -14.12 0.40 -20.27
C ALA A 379 -12.87 1.29 -20.36
N LYS A 380 -13.10 2.59 -20.33
CA LYS A 380 -12.09 3.64 -20.35
C LYS A 380 -12.35 4.63 -19.23
N GLN A 381 -11.35 4.87 -18.41
CA GLN A 381 -11.40 5.89 -17.38
C GLN A 381 -10.19 6.80 -17.49
N ALA A 382 -10.43 8.11 -17.46
CA ALA A 382 -9.36 9.10 -17.40
C ALA A 382 -9.65 10.11 -16.30
N ASP A 383 -8.70 10.27 -15.39
CA ASP A 383 -8.80 11.16 -14.24
C ASP A 383 -7.68 12.19 -14.27
N THR A 384 -8.06 13.43 -14.08
CA THR A 384 -7.14 14.56 -13.90
C THR A 384 -7.38 15.20 -12.56
N PHE A 385 -6.35 15.33 -11.75
CA PHE A 385 -6.40 16.05 -10.48
C PHE A 385 -5.35 17.16 -10.47
N VAL A 386 -5.76 18.36 -10.11
CA VAL A 386 -4.88 19.53 -9.95
C VAL A 386 -5.15 20.17 -8.59
N GLN A 387 -4.08 20.52 -7.87
CA GLN A 387 -4.22 21.18 -6.58
C GLN A 387 -3.17 22.26 -6.37
N PHE A 388 -3.60 23.40 -5.83
CA PHE A 388 -2.74 24.45 -5.30
C PHE A 388 -2.86 24.49 -3.79
N LEU A 389 -1.72 24.47 -3.10
CA LEU A 389 -1.63 24.51 -1.65
C LEU A 389 -0.84 25.74 -1.23
N TYR A 390 -1.44 26.56 -0.38
CA TYR A 390 -0.76 27.66 0.30
C TYR A 390 -0.62 27.34 1.78
N ASN A 391 0.62 27.18 2.25
CA ASN A 391 0.96 26.85 3.62
C ASN A 391 1.65 28.05 4.29
N LYS A 392 1.22 28.42 5.48
CA LYS A 392 1.86 29.49 6.26
C LYS A 392 1.79 29.18 7.75
N SER A 393 2.93 29.22 8.42
CA SER A 393 3.01 29.12 9.89
C SER A 393 3.16 30.54 10.46
N ILE A 394 2.31 30.89 11.41
CA ILE A 394 2.32 32.18 12.12
C ILE A 394 2.18 31.89 13.60
N SER A 395 3.28 32.02 14.37
CA SER A 395 3.29 31.74 15.79
C SER A 395 2.71 30.36 16.11
N LEU A 396 1.57 30.29 16.78
CA LEU A 396 0.88 29.07 17.21
C LEU A 396 -0.13 28.52 16.17
N ILE A 397 -0.19 29.09 14.98
CA ILE A 397 -1.15 28.72 13.94
C ILE A 397 -0.41 28.24 12.71
N ASP A 398 -0.69 26.99 12.30
CA ASP A 398 -0.30 26.47 11.02
C ASP A 398 -1.52 26.45 10.07
N PHE A 399 -1.49 27.37 9.12
CA PHE A 399 -2.56 27.59 8.15
C PHE A 399 -2.27 26.86 6.84
N THR A 400 -3.26 26.17 6.29
CA THR A 400 -3.25 25.61 4.95
C THR A 400 -4.52 26.00 4.22
N PHE A 401 -4.37 26.63 3.07
CA PHE A 401 -5.46 26.91 2.13
C PHE A 401 -5.21 26.14 0.84
N GLY A 402 -6.25 25.59 0.23
CA GLY A 402 -6.12 24.86 -1.02
C GLY A 402 -7.26 25.09 -1.99
N LEU A 403 -6.89 25.06 -3.26
CA LEU A 403 -7.79 24.99 -4.39
C LEU A 403 -7.53 23.69 -5.12
N SER A 404 -8.57 22.93 -5.42
CA SER A 404 -8.45 21.67 -6.15
C SER A 404 -9.43 21.61 -7.30
N TYR A 405 -9.06 20.87 -8.32
CA TYR A 405 -9.94 20.54 -9.42
C TYR A 405 -9.71 19.07 -9.78
N ARG A 406 -10.79 18.29 -9.82
CA ARG A 406 -10.78 16.92 -10.32
C ARG A 406 -11.73 16.80 -11.49
N ASN A 407 -11.31 16.12 -12.53
CA ASN A 407 -12.13 15.77 -13.67
C ASN A 407 -12.00 14.28 -13.95
N THR A 408 -13.13 13.58 -13.97
CA THR A 408 -13.22 12.16 -14.30
C THR A 408 -14.02 12.00 -15.59
N PHE A 409 -13.42 11.33 -16.55
CA PHE A 409 -14.09 10.79 -17.73
C PHE A 409 -14.24 9.29 -17.55
N TYR A 410 -15.43 8.77 -17.77
CA TYR A 410 -15.72 7.34 -17.74
C TYR A 410 -16.62 6.95 -18.88
N ASP A 411 -16.28 5.87 -19.58
CA ASP A 411 -16.97 5.30 -20.72
C ASP A 411 -16.85 3.79 -20.69
N ASP A 412 -17.99 3.09 -20.83
CA ASP A 412 -18.04 1.65 -20.93
C ASP A 412 -19.17 1.21 -21.89
N ASN A 413 -19.28 -0.08 -22.11
CA ASN A 413 -20.37 -0.66 -22.92
C ASN A 413 -21.53 -1.20 -22.08
N SER A 414 -21.64 -0.83 -20.80
CA SER A 414 -22.74 -1.20 -19.91
C SER A 414 -23.86 -0.15 -19.89
N THR A 415 -24.89 -0.43 -19.10
CA THR A 415 -25.99 0.52 -18.87
C THR A 415 -25.54 1.78 -18.09
N ALA A 416 -24.33 1.79 -17.49
CA ALA A 416 -23.81 2.95 -16.76
C ALA A 416 -23.52 4.15 -17.68
N THR A 417 -23.19 3.90 -18.94
CA THR A 417 -22.87 4.94 -19.93
C THR A 417 -23.77 4.84 -21.17
N TYR A 418 -24.97 4.27 -21.02
CA TYR A 418 -25.95 4.17 -22.10
C TYR A 418 -27.19 5.02 -21.82
N ASP A 419 -27.52 5.89 -22.76
CA ASP A 419 -28.76 6.68 -22.74
C ASP A 419 -29.85 5.91 -23.47
N GLU A 420 -30.78 5.30 -22.73
CA GLU A 420 -31.88 4.51 -23.27
C GLU A 420 -32.84 5.34 -24.11
N ILE A 421 -33.07 6.62 -23.75
CA ILE A 421 -33.98 7.52 -24.47
C ILE A 421 -33.42 7.88 -25.84
N LEU A 422 -32.13 8.19 -25.87
CA LEU A 422 -31.45 8.60 -27.12
C LEU A 422 -30.86 7.37 -27.87
N ASN A 423 -30.95 6.17 -27.31
CA ASN A 423 -30.41 4.91 -27.82
C ASN A 423 -28.94 5.06 -28.29
N LYS A 424 -28.11 5.63 -27.42
CA LYS A 424 -26.69 5.89 -27.73
C LYS A 424 -25.79 5.84 -26.51
N ASN A 425 -24.50 5.61 -26.76
CA ASN A 425 -23.47 5.76 -25.76
C ASN A 425 -23.42 7.21 -25.24
N ALA A 426 -23.37 7.37 -23.93
CA ALA A 426 -23.36 8.64 -23.21
C ALA A 426 -22.29 8.65 -22.09
N PRO A 427 -21.00 8.78 -22.44
CA PRO A 427 -19.91 8.77 -21.46
C PRO A 427 -20.10 9.77 -20.34
N SER A 428 -19.83 9.33 -19.11
CA SER A 428 -19.92 10.18 -17.93
C SER A 428 -18.73 11.14 -17.84
N LYS A 429 -19.01 12.40 -17.53
CA LYS A 429 -18.00 13.43 -17.28
C LYS A 429 -18.34 14.15 -15.99
N THR A 430 -17.49 13.98 -14.98
CA THR A 430 -17.69 14.59 -13.68
C THR A 430 -16.57 15.59 -13.38
N ALA A 431 -16.94 16.82 -13.11
CA ALA A 431 -16.03 17.88 -12.69
C ALA A 431 -16.29 18.24 -11.21
N ILE A 432 -15.22 18.30 -10.42
CA ILE A 432 -15.29 18.60 -8.99
C ILE A 432 -14.26 19.68 -8.65
N PRO A 433 -14.58 20.98 -8.87
CA PRO A 433 -13.82 22.05 -8.25
C PRO A 433 -14.06 22.04 -6.73
N GLY A 434 -12.99 22.30 -5.97
CA GLY A 434 -13.02 22.29 -4.51
C GLY A 434 -12.16 23.40 -3.91
N VAL A 435 -12.58 23.86 -2.76
CA VAL A 435 -11.82 24.80 -1.92
C VAL A 435 -11.79 24.25 -0.49
N PHE A 436 -10.66 24.37 0.17
CA PHE A 436 -10.54 23.94 1.55
C PHE A 436 -9.61 24.84 2.36
N VAL A 437 -9.87 24.85 3.64
CA VAL A 437 -9.07 25.51 4.66
C VAL A 437 -8.80 24.52 5.79
N GLN A 438 -7.57 24.48 6.24
CA GLN A 438 -7.17 23.68 7.38
C GLN A 438 -6.25 24.49 8.28
N ASN A 439 -6.57 24.57 9.56
CA ASN A 439 -5.80 25.28 10.57
C ASN A 439 -5.43 24.35 11.71
N GLU A 440 -4.16 24.25 12.01
CA GLU A 440 -3.68 23.70 13.28
C GLU A 440 -3.47 24.86 14.27
N LEU A 441 -4.23 24.81 15.36
CA LEU A 441 -4.15 25.76 16.46
C LEU A 441 -3.41 25.10 17.61
N LYS A 442 -2.22 25.59 17.94
CA LYS A 442 -1.40 25.09 19.05
C LYS A 442 -1.70 25.92 20.30
N PHE A 443 -2.36 25.32 21.28
CA PHE A 443 -2.60 25.96 22.58
C PHE A 443 -1.37 25.92 23.48
N SER A 444 -0.52 24.92 23.26
CA SER A 444 0.79 24.72 23.85
C SER A 444 1.63 23.85 22.91
N GLU A 445 2.91 23.65 23.25
CA GLU A 445 3.76 22.72 22.48
C GLU A 445 3.20 21.29 22.42
N LYS A 446 2.35 20.91 23.39
CA LYS A 446 1.82 19.56 23.57
C LYS A 446 0.35 19.41 23.22
N ASN A 447 -0.40 20.48 23.13
CA ASN A 447 -1.84 20.46 22.85
C ASN A 447 -2.16 21.26 21.60
N SER A 448 -2.86 20.65 20.65
CA SER A 448 -3.29 21.32 19.43
C SER A 448 -4.60 20.76 18.90
N ILE A 449 -5.32 21.58 18.15
CA ILE A 449 -6.53 21.21 17.42
C ILE A 449 -6.30 21.50 15.95
N LEU A 450 -6.64 20.54 15.08
CA LEU A 450 -6.71 20.70 13.64
C LEU A 450 -8.16 20.88 13.23
N LEU A 451 -8.49 22.02 12.65
CA LEU A 451 -9.80 22.32 12.08
C LEU A 451 -9.71 22.29 10.56
N GLY A 452 -10.49 21.44 9.94
CA GLY A 452 -10.58 21.30 8.49
C GLY A 452 -11.98 21.59 7.98
N LEU A 453 -12.08 22.36 6.91
CA LEU A 453 -13.32 22.66 6.24
C LEU A 453 -13.09 22.59 4.73
N ARG A 454 -13.91 21.78 4.05
CA ARG A 454 -13.83 21.64 2.61
C ARG A 454 -15.22 21.78 1.97
N TYR A 455 -15.24 22.48 0.87
CA TYR A 455 -16.39 22.59 -0.02
C TYR A 455 -15.99 22.13 -1.42
N ASP A 456 -16.71 21.14 -1.94
CA ASP A 456 -16.61 20.64 -3.29
C ASP A 456 -17.93 20.88 -4.03
N TYR A 457 -17.86 21.23 -5.29
CA TYR A 457 -19.02 21.27 -6.17
C TYR A 457 -18.90 20.14 -7.20
N ASN A 458 -19.71 19.10 -7.03
CA ASN A 458 -19.78 18.02 -8.00
C ASN A 458 -20.78 18.38 -9.11
N SER A 459 -20.38 18.28 -10.37
CA SER A 459 -21.24 18.64 -11.52
C SER A 459 -22.55 17.86 -11.57
N LEU A 460 -22.59 16.62 -11.05
CA LEU A 460 -23.76 15.78 -10.98
C LEU A 460 -24.55 16.01 -9.67
N HIS A 461 -23.87 15.86 -8.53
CA HIS A 461 -24.49 15.81 -7.19
C HIS A 461 -24.43 17.15 -6.43
N LYS A 462 -23.99 18.23 -7.07
CA LYS A 462 -23.98 19.62 -6.57
C LYS A 462 -23.06 19.83 -5.37
N SER A 463 -23.53 20.53 -4.34
CA SER A 463 -22.75 21.03 -3.21
C SER A 463 -22.43 19.94 -2.19
N ILE A 464 -21.14 19.79 -1.85
CA ILE A 464 -20.64 18.84 -0.86
C ILE A 464 -19.84 19.63 0.16
N PHE A 465 -20.17 19.44 1.43
CA PHE A 465 -19.52 20.12 2.53
C PHE A 465 -19.02 19.11 3.56
N THR A 466 -17.71 19.15 3.85
CA THR A 466 -17.05 18.15 4.72
C THR A 466 -16.22 18.83 5.81
N PRO A 467 -16.78 19.00 7.02
CA PRO A 467 -16.06 19.45 8.19
C PRO A 467 -15.27 18.33 8.85
N ARG A 468 -14.11 18.66 9.44
CA ARG A 468 -13.27 17.75 10.23
C ARG A 468 -12.62 18.47 11.38
N ILE A 469 -12.52 17.78 12.51
CA ILE A 469 -11.88 18.29 13.74
C ILE A 469 -11.03 17.17 14.31
N ASN A 470 -9.78 17.48 14.64
CA ASN A 470 -8.88 16.54 15.33
C ASN A 470 -8.22 17.27 16.51
N TYR A 471 -8.26 16.67 17.66
CA TYR A 471 -7.53 17.10 18.87
C TYR A 471 -6.37 16.17 19.13
N LYS A 472 -5.22 16.74 19.51
CA LYS A 472 -4.01 16.01 19.89
C LYS A 472 -3.46 16.53 21.19
N ARG A 473 -3.05 15.58 22.05
CA ARG A 473 -2.26 15.86 23.25
C ARG A 473 -1.08 14.90 23.35
N VAL A 474 0.11 15.46 23.47
CA VAL A 474 1.35 14.74 23.74
C VAL A 474 1.63 14.82 25.26
N SER A 475 2.10 13.72 25.87
CA SER A 475 2.48 13.69 27.28
C SER A 475 3.70 14.57 27.57
N ASP A 476 3.93 14.90 28.85
CA ASP A 476 5.04 15.77 29.27
C ASP A 476 6.42 15.17 29.00
N ASP A 477 6.53 13.86 29.08
CA ASP A 477 7.72 13.08 28.74
C ASP A 477 7.85 12.77 27.24
N GLU A 478 6.91 13.27 26.42
CA GLU A 478 6.81 13.02 24.97
C GLU A 478 6.82 11.54 24.58
N SER A 479 6.50 10.66 25.50
CA SER A 479 6.47 9.21 25.25
C SER A 479 5.10 8.71 24.81
N SER A 480 4.04 9.51 24.96
CA SER A 480 2.70 9.12 24.55
C SER A 480 1.91 10.26 23.89
N VAL A 481 0.97 9.87 23.07
CA VAL A 481 0.05 10.81 22.43
C VAL A 481 -1.36 10.22 22.38
N ILE A 482 -2.33 11.06 22.69
CA ILE A 482 -3.76 10.79 22.46
C ILE A 482 -4.27 11.70 21.36
N ARG A 483 -5.08 11.13 20.45
CA ARG A 483 -5.75 11.84 19.38
C ARG A 483 -7.21 11.50 19.38
N VAL A 484 -8.05 12.51 19.12
CA VAL A 484 -9.50 12.35 18.96
C VAL A 484 -9.91 13.06 17.69
N GLY A 485 -10.58 12.35 16.78
CA GLY A 485 -10.98 12.86 15.49
C GLY A 485 -12.46 12.67 15.21
N VAL A 486 -13.07 13.67 14.58
CA VAL A 486 -14.43 13.62 14.05
C VAL A 486 -14.42 14.23 12.64
N GLY A 487 -15.05 13.56 11.69
CA GLY A 487 -15.14 14.07 10.33
C GLY A 487 -16.29 13.47 9.54
N SER A 488 -16.78 14.21 8.55
CA SER A 488 -17.76 13.69 7.59
C SER A 488 -17.04 13.18 6.34
N GLY A 489 -17.66 12.20 5.68
CA GLY A 489 -17.27 11.62 4.41
C GLY A 489 -18.41 11.64 3.40
N PHE A 490 -18.04 11.56 2.13
CA PHE A 490 -18.95 11.58 1.00
C PHE A 490 -18.34 10.76 -0.14
N ARG A 491 -19.16 9.95 -0.83
CA ARG A 491 -18.70 9.17 -1.97
C ARG A 491 -19.77 9.08 -3.05
N VAL A 492 -19.34 9.18 -4.29
CA VAL A 492 -20.16 8.89 -5.47
C VAL A 492 -19.80 7.48 -5.94
N VAL A 493 -20.80 6.63 -6.05
CA VAL A 493 -20.63 5.21 -6.40
C VAL A 493 -20.74 5.03 -7.92
N ASN A 494 -19.87 4.19 -8.47
CA ASN A 494 -20.04 3.62 -9.80
C ASN A 494 -20.01 2.08 -9.69
N ILE A 495 -21.18 1.48 -9.74
CA ILE A 495 -21.38 0.04 -9.51
C ILE A 495 -20.53 -0.81 -10.44
N PHE A 496 -20.47 -0.51 -11.75
CA PHE A 496 -19.77 -1.33 -12.72
C PHE A 496 -18.22 -1.27 -12.60
N THR A 497 -17.69 -0.30 -11.88
CA THR A 497 -16.25 -0.24 -11.60
C THR A 497 -15.87 -0.83 -10.25
N GLU A 498 -16.83 -1.05 -9.37
CA GLU A 498 -16.58 -1.36 -7.97
C GLU A 498 -17.10 -2.76 -7.57
N GLU A 499 -18.14 -3.24 -8.25
CA GLU A 499 -18.81 -4.52 -7.95
C GLU A 499 -18.56 -5.52 -9.07
N HIS A 500 -17.67 -6.48 -8.85
CA HIS A 500 -17.36 -7.51 -9.85
C HIS A 500 -18.58 -8.36 -10.22
N ALA A 501 -19.46 -8.66 -9.26
CA ALA A 501 -20.68 -9.41 -9.51
C ALA A 501 -21.62 -8.73 -10.53
N ALA A 502 -21.51 -7.40 -10.71
CA ALA A 502 -22.25 -6.68 -11.72
C ALA A 502 -21.73 -6.93 -13.16
N LEU A 503 -20.51 -7.48 -13.29
CA LEU A 503 -19.83 -7.73 -14.57
C LEU A 503 -19.87 -9.21 -14.97
N SER A 504 -20.06 -10.14 -14.02
CA SER A 504 -20.02 -11.59 -14.31
C SER A 504 -21.11 -12.04 -15.31
N GLY A 505 -22.13 -11.21 -15.53
CA GLY A 505 -23.17 -11.46 -16.53
C GLY A 505 -24.27 -12.43 -16.12
N ASP A 506 -24.11 -13.08 -14.97
CA ASP A 506 -25.05 -14.10 -14.50
C ASP A 506 -26.32 -13.51 -13.89
N ARG A 507 -26.29 -12.22 -13.54
CA ARG A 507 -27.40 -11.51 -12.94
C ARG A 507 -27.62 -10.14 -13.60
N ILE A 508 -28.89 -9.77 -13.78
CA ILE A 508 -29.26 -8.48 -14.31
C ILE A 508 -29.09 -7.40 -13.23
N VAL A 509 -28.29 -6.39 -13.51
CA VAL A 509 -28.15 -5.22 -12.64
C VAL A 509 -29.35 -4.30 -12.77
N VAL A 510 -30.02 -3.99 -11.67
CA VAL A 510 -31.22 -3.14 -11.61
C VAL A 510 -30.98 -2.02 -10.62
N PHE A 511 -31.28 -0.78 -11.03
CA PHE A 511 -31.33 0.38 -10.14
C PHE A 511 -32.79 0.70 -9.82
N GLU A 512 -33.20 0.54 -8.54
CA GLU A 512 -34.57 0.88 -8.14
C GLU A 512 -34.86 2.38 -8.10
N GLU A 513 -33.78 3.19 -7.97
CA GLU A 513 -33.85 4.65 -7.89
C GLU A 513 -32.56 5.29 -8.46
N GLU A 514 -32.60 6.59 -8.72
CA GLU A 514 -31.36 7.35 -8.98
C GLU A 514 -30.48 7.34 -7.72
N LEU A 515 -29.32 6.71 -7.82
CA LEU A 515 -28.43 6.54 -6.67
C LEU A 515 -27.88 7.90 -6.21
N ARG A 516 -28.13 8.21 -4.95
CA ARG A 516 -27.59 9.40 -4.29
C ARG A 516 -26.24 9.08 -3.67
N PRO A 517 -25.32 10.05 -3.64
CA PRO A 517 -24.03 9.88 -2.99
C PRO A 517 -24.17 9.44 -1.53
N GLU A 518 -23.31 8.51 -1.15
CA GLU A 518 -23.22 8.06 0.24
C GLU A 518 -22.65 9.15 1.14
N LYS A 519 -23.16 9.23 2.37
CA LYS A 519 -22.72 10.18 3.39
C LYS A 519 -22.42 9.47 4.70
N SER A 520 -21.31 9.83 5.33
CA SER A 520 -20.94 9.25 6.63
C SER A 520 -20.47 10.30 7.63
N TRP A 521 -20.58 9.93 8.91
CA TRP A 521 -19.88 10.55 10.01
C TRP A 521 -18.94 9.53 10.65
N ASN A 522 -17.72 9.96 10.92
CA ASN A 522 -16.67 9.12 11.48
C ASN A 522 -16.18 9.74 12.77
N PHE A 523 -15.95 8.91 13.77
CA PHE A 523 -15.34 9.24 15.04
C PHE A 523 -14.20 8.26 15.31
N ASN A 524 -13.04 8.76 15.76
CA ASN A 524 -11.92 7.92 16.15
C ASN A 524 -11.20 8.46 17.40
N ILE A 525 -10.65 7.54 18.17
CA ILE A 525 -9.73 7.82 19.28
C ILE A 525 -8.51 6.95 19.03
N ASN A 526 -7.32 7.55 19.10
CA ASN A 526 -6.05 6.82 19.01
C ASN A 526 -5.16 7.18 20.20
N TYR A 527 -4.51 6.17 20.77
CA TYR A 527 -3.51 6.32 21.81
C TYR A 527 -2.24 5.55 21.44
N VAL A 528 -1.10 6.25 21.42
CA VAL A 528 0.22 5.65 21.22
C VAL A 528 1.07 5.87 22.44
N LYS A 529 1.79 4.83 22.89
CA LYS A 529 2.77 4.90 23.97
C LYS A 529 4.06 4.22 23.55
N ASN A 530 5.15 4.96 23.60
CA ASN A 530 6.51 4.46 23.45
C ASN A 530 7.11 4.21 24.83
N ILE A 531 7.66 3.02 25.05
CA ILE A 531 8.31 2.61 26.28
C ILE A 531 9.74 2.23 25.91
N TYR A 532 10.68 2.91 26.53
CA TYR A 532 12.11 2.65 26.41
C TYR A 532 12.58 2.05 27.74
N THR A 533 13.15 0.86 27.69
CA THR A 533 13.66 0.20 28.89
C THR A 533 15.18 0.37 29.01
N ASP A 534 15.71 0.25 30.22
CA ASP A 534 17.17 0.28 30.48
C ASP A 534 17.90 -0.90 29.80
N SER A 535 17.17 -1.91 29.36
CA SER A 535 17.71 -3.11 28.67
C SER A 535 17.72 -2.97 27.14
N ASP A 536 17.67 -1.74 26.59
CA ASP A 536 17.62 -1.45 25.15
C ASP A 536 16.45 -2.11 24.41
N ILE A 537 15.34 -2.31 25.11
CA ILE A 537 14.09 -2.76 24.50
C ILE A 537 13.23 -1.54 24.19
N ILE A 538 12.83 -1.42 22.95
CA ILE A 538 11.88 -0.40 22.49
C ILE A 538 10.54 -1.08 22.29
N LEU A 539 9.50 -0.60 22.99
CA LEU A 539 8.12 -1.06 22.83
C LEU A 539 7.28 0.13 22.37
N GLU A 540 6.54 -0.05 21.28
CA GLU A 540 5.49 0.88 20.85
C GLU A 540 4.14 0.15 20.98
N PHE A 541 3.26 0.73 21.78
CA PHE A 541 1.87 0.31 21.90
C PHE A 541 0.99 1.33 21.17
N ASP A 542 0.16 0.88 20.24
CA ASP A 542 -0.80 1.69 19.50
C ASP A 542 -2.19 1.09 19.65
N SER A 543 -3.16 1.88 20.08
CA SER A 543 -4.56 1.46 20.19
C SER A 543 -5.49 2.48 19.56
N SER A 544 -6.51 2.00 18.87
CA SER A 544 -7.52 2.85 18.26
C SER A 544 -8.93 2.30 18.51
N LEU A 545 -9.87 3.21 18.70
CA LEU A 545 -11.31 2.94 18.67
C LEU A 545 -11.91 3.76 17.52
N PHE A 546 -12.81 3.15 16.76
CA PHE A 546 -13.42 3.82 15.61
C PHE A 546 -14.91 3.52 15.53
N TYR A 547 -15.64 4.49 14.99
CA TYR A 547 -17.06 4.41 14.73
C TYR A 547 -17.38 5.19 13.46
N THR A 548 -18.04 4.56 12.49
CA THR A 548 -18.52 5.16 11.25
C THR A 548 -19.99 4.87 11.09
N ASN A 549 -20.78 5.90 10.81
CA ASN A 549 -22.20 5.80 10.53
C ASN A 549 -22.48 6.35 9.13
N PHE A 550 -22.98 5.49 8.25
CA PHE A 550 -23.52 5.86 6.95
C PHE A 550 -25.03 6.06 7.05
N SER A 551 -25.52 7.19 6.56
CA SER A 551 -26.96 7.50 6.57
C SER A 551 -27.71 6.95 5.35
N ASN A 552 -27.01 6.60 4.27
CA ASN A 552 -27.61 6.20 3.00
C ASN A 552 -26.62 5.36 2.16
N LYS A 553 -25.98 4.35 2.79
CA LYS A 553 -25.06 3.43 2.09
C LYS A 553 -25.78 2.76 0.93
N ILE A 554 -25.07 2.49 -0.17
CA ILE A 554 -25.58 1.70 -1.29
C ILE A 554 -25.15 0.25 -1.05
N ILE A 555 -26.11 -0.65 -1.02
CA ILE A 555 -25.87 -2.07 -0.80
C ILE A 555 -26.59 -2.86 -1.88
N PRO A 556 -25.93 -3.88 -2.49
CA PRO A 556 -26.58 -4.81 -3.39
C PRO A 556 -27.58 -5.68 -2.60
N ASN A 557 -28.74 -5.91 -3.16
CA ASN A 557 -29.71 -6.86 -2.65
C ASN A 557 -29.83 -8.04 -3.60
N TYR A 558 -29.41 -9.20 -3.14
CA TYR A 558 -29.43 -10.48 -3.86
C TYR A 558 -30.67 -11.35 -3.48
N ASN A 559 -31.40 -10.95 -2.45
CA ASN A 559 -32.44 -11.81 -1.83
C ASN A 559 -33.83 -11.63 -2.41
N ILE A 560 -34.09 -10.54 -3.14
CA ILE A 560 -35.40 -10.26 -3.71
C ILE A 560 -35.67 -11.11 -4.96
N ASP A 561 -34.65 -11.23 -5.81
CA ASP A 561 -34.69 -11.96 -7.08
C ASP A 561 -33.33 -12.59 -7.32
N PRO A 562 -33.21 -13.91 -7.37
CA PRO A 562 -31.93 -14.59 -7.53
C PRO A 562 -31.23 -14.28 -8.87
N ASN A 563 -31.98 -13.78 -9.87
CA ASN A 563 -31.43 -13.42 -11.20
C ASN A 563 -31.06 -11.94 -11.29
N LYS A 564 -31.25 -11.16 -10.22
CA LYS A 564 -30.98 -9.72 -10.21
C LYS A 564 -30.09 -9.31 -9.08
N ILE A 565 -29.31 -8.29 -9.33
CA ILE A 565 -28.61 -7.52 -8.31
C ILE A 565 -29.30 -6.16 -8.24
N ILE A 566 -30.05 -5.91 -7.18
CA ILE A 566 -30.84 -4.69 -7.04
C ILE A 566 -30.08 -3.70 -6.18
N TYR A 567 -29.74 -2.53 -6.73
CA TYR A 567 -29.04 -1.47 -6.04
C TYR A 567 -29.98 -0.33 -5.67
N LYS A 568 -29.90 0.10 -4.42
CA LYS A 568 -30.57 1.31 -3.90
C LYS A 568 -29.83 1.90 -2.72
N ASN A 569 -30.11 3.16 -2.41
CA ASN A 569 -29.64 3.74 -1.16
C ASN A 569 -30.42 3.16 0.02
N LEU A 570 -29.74 2.78 1.08
CA LEU A 570 -30.37 2.40 2.34
C LEU A 570 -31.18 3.58 2.91
N THR A 571 -32.36 3.30 3.44
CA THR A 571 -33.12 4.26 4.24
C THR A 571 -32.70 4.27 5.70
N ASN A 572 -32.04 3.19 6.15
CA ASN A 572 -31.53 2.99 7.49
C ASN A 572 -30.00 3.22 7.53
N SER A 573 -29.44 3.30 8.73
CA SER A 573 -27.99 3.48 8.93
C SER A 573 -27.23 2.19 8.71
N SER A 574 -26.04 2.30 8.12
CA SER A 574 -25.03 1.24 8.17
C SER A 574 -23.92 1.68 9.12
N ILE A 575 -23.58 0.86 10.10
CA ILE A 575 -22.66 1.17 11.17
C ILE A 575 -21.46 0.23 11.11
N THR A 576 -20.28 0.84 11.12
CA THR A 576 -19.00 0.14 11.30
C THR A 576 -18.37 0.66 12.59
N ARG A 577 -18.07 -0.23 13.54
CA ARG A 577 -17.37 0.13 14.77
C ARG A 577 -16.40 -0.96 15.20
N GLY A 578 -15.41 -0.58 15.97
CA GLY A 578 -14.42 -1.56 16.41
C GLY A 578 -13.28 -0.95 17.18
N GLY A 579 -12.30 -1.80 17.45
CA GLY A 579 -11.06 -1.39 18.10
C GLY A 579 -9.87 -2.17 17.57
N SER A 580 -8.73 -1.51 17.49
CA SER A 580 -7.46 -2.11 17.09
C SER A 580 -6.39 -1.92 18.15
N LEU A 581 -5.52 -2.92 18.30
CA LEU A 581 -4.35 -2.90 19.16
C LEU A 581 -3.15 -3.35 18.35
N SER A 582 -2.03 -2.65 18.47
CA SER A 582 -0.76 -3.04 17.88
C SER A 582 0.36 -2.92 18.91
N LEU A 583 1.27 -3.89 18.93
CA LEU A 583 2.48 -3.91 19.74
C LEU A 583 3.68 -4.11 18.81
N ASN A 584 4.57 -3.15 18.78
CA ASN A 584 5.85 -3.24 18.06
C ASN A 584 6.98 -3.30 19.10
N SER A 585 7.80 -4.33 19.04
CA SER A 585 8.90 -4.55 19.99
C SER A 585 10.20 -4.77 19.22
N THR A 586 11.24 -4.03 19.61
CA THR A 586 12.59 -4.18 19.09
C THR A 586 13.54 -4.45 20.25
N PHE A 587 14.31 -5.54 20.16
CA PHE A 587 15.27 -5.99 21.16
C PHE A 587 16.70 -5.81 20.65
N SER A 588 17.61 -5.48 21.52
CA SER A 588 19.06 -5.38 21.23
C SER A 588 19.66 -6.68 20.69
N SER A 589 19.05 -7.84 21.00
CA SER A 589 19.42 -9.16 20.46
C SER A 589 19.19 -9.32 18.95
N GLY A 590 18.61 -8.32 18.27
CA GLY A 590 18.20 -8.42 16.86
C GLY A 590 16.81 -9.02 16.63
N LEU A 591 16.08 -9.35 17.71
CA LEU A 591 14.70 -9.79 17.63
C LEU A 591 13.77 -8.59 17.47
N ARG A 592 12.81 -8.70 16.53
CA ARG A 592 11.71 -7.73 16.32
C ARG A 592 10.40 -8.49 16.30
N ILE A 593 9.42 -7.98 17.03
CA ILE A 593 8.08 -8.57 17.11
C ILE A 593 7.07 -7.48 16.83
N ASN A 594 6.21 -7.69 15.84
CA ASN A 594 5.07 -6.85 15.54
C ASN A 594 3.82 -7.71 15.66
N LEU A 595 2.89 -7.31 16.50
CA LEU A 595 1.61 -7.97 16.71
C LEU A 595 0.51 -6.95 16.50
N GLY A 596 -0.59 -7.37 15.88
CA GLY A 596 -1.76 -6.54 15.71
C GLY A 596 -3.04 -7.36 15.81
N VAL A 597 -4.09 -6.78 16.37
CA VAL A 597 -5.43 -7.35 16.34
C VAL A 597 -6.45 -6.23 16.17
N THR A 598 -7.44 -6.47 15.34
CA THR A 598 -8.59 -5.58 15.12
C THR A 598 -9.87 -6.37 15.31
N PHE A 599 -10.77 -5.87 16.14
CA PHE A 599 -12.13 -6.40 16.35
C PHE A 599 -13.13 -5.51 15.64
N LEU A 600 -14.11 -6.12 14.97
CA LEU A 600 -15.06 -5.46 14.09
C LEU A 600 -16.50 -5.85 14.44
N ASP A 601 -17.38 -4.85 14.53
CA ASP A 601 -18.81 -5.01 14.64
C ASP A 601 -19.50 -4.12 13.60
N ASN A 602 -19.72 -4.69 12.42
CA ASN A 602 -20.35 -4.04 11.28
C ASN A 602 -21.77 -4.55 11.12
N TYR A 603 -22.73 -3.65 10.96
CA TYR A 603 -24.12 -4.03 10.74
C TYR A 603 -24.94 -2.93 10.05
N ILE A 604 -25.98 -3.38 9.37
CA ILE A 604 -27.06 -2.54 8.87
C ILE A 604 -28.12 -2.49 9.95
N ASP A 605 -28.55 -1.29 10.33
CA ASP A 605 -29.53 -1.07 11.40
C ASP A 605 -30.95 -1.23 10.86
N ASN A 606 -31.30 -2.45 10.47
CA ASN A 606 -32.66 -2.88 10.10
C ASN A 606 -33.46 -3.37 11.33
N ILE A 607 -34.69 -3.79 11.14
CA ILE A 607 -35.52 -4.43 12.20
C ILE A 607 -34.78 -5.59 12.86
N VAL A 608 -34.02 -6.36 12.04
CA VAL A 608 -33.00 -7.31 12.49
C VAL A 608 -31.70 -6.79 12.02
N LYS A 609 -30.70 -6.72 12.93
CA LYS A 609 -29.33 -6.30 12.56
C LYS A 609 -28.74 -7.32 11.62
N GLU A 610 -28.36 -6.88 10.42
CA GLU A 610 -27.73 -7.69 9.40
C GLU A 610 -26.24 -7.35 9.32
N ARG A 611 -25.39 -8.36 9.32
CA ARG A 611 -23.95 -8.15 9.07
C ARG A 611 -23.68 -8.12 7.56
N PRO A 612 -22.85 -7.20 7.08
CA PRO A 612 -22.41 -7.22 5.68
C PRO A 612 -21.66 -8.52 5.35
N GLU A 613 -21.84 -8.99 4.13
CA GLU A 613 -21.08 -10.12 3.60
C GLU A 613 -19.59 -9.78 3.49
N LEU A 614 -18.76 -10.81 3.43
CA LEU A 614 -17.30 -10.71 3.28
C LEU A 614 -16.62 -9.75 4.27
N THR A 615 -17.21 -9.60 5.47
CA THR A 615 -16.64 -8.78 6.54
C THR A 615 -16.33 -9.65 7.76
N GLU A 616 -15.07 -9.72 8.13
CA GLU A 616 -14.58 -10.49 9.26
C GLU A 616 -15.02 -9.91 10.61
N SER A 617 -15.13 -10.76 11.63
CA SER A 617 -15.41 -10.31 13.01
C SER A 617 -14.17 -9.84 13.73
N PHE A 618 -13.02 -10.37 13.37
CA PHE A 618 -11.70 -9.91 13.82
C PHE A 618 -10.61 -10.29 12.82
N LEU A 619 -9.54 -9.55 12.86
CA LEU A 619 -8.30 -9.76 12.11
C LEU A 619 -7.13 -9.69 13.07
N GLY A 620 -6.28 -10.72 13.08
CA GLY A 620 -4.99 -10.70 13.77
C GLY A 620 -3.84 -10.79 12.77
N VAL A 621 -2.74 -10.08 13.03
CA VAL A 621 -1.52 -10.14 12.22
C VAL A 621 -0.28 -10.22 13.10
N TRP A 622 0.77 -10.89 12.62
CA TRP A 622 2.05 -10.90 13.30
C TRP A 622 3.22 -10.93 12.34
N ARG A 623 4.31 -10.39 12.80
CA ARG A 623 5.64 -10.50 12.18
C ARG A 623 6.67 -10.67 13.29
N VAL A 624 7.45 -11.74 13.21
CA VAL A 624 8.61 -12.01 14.07
C VAL A 624 9.82 -12.10 13.17
N SER A 625 10.80 -11.21 13.37
CA SER A 625 12.06 -11.18 12.62
C SER A 625 13.23 -11.34 13.57
N TYR A 626 14.15 -12.25 13.29
CA TYR A 626 15.34 -12.47 14.10
C TYR A 626 16.60 -12.44 13.24
N ASN A 627 17.52 -11.54 13.58
CA ASN A 627 18.80 -11.38 12.92
C ASN A 627 19.88 -12.16 13.65
N ILE A 628 20.52 -13.13 12.97
CA ILE A 628 21.63 -13.94 13.50
C ILE A 628 22.80 -13.87 12.52
N LYS A 629 23.80 -13.04 12.79
CA LYS A 629 24.95 -12.81 11.89
C LYS A 629 24.48 -12.38 10.50
N SER A 630 24.78 -13.18 9.46
CA SER A 630 24.35 -12.94 8.08
C SER A 630 22.94 -13.42 7.76
N PHE A 631 22.28 -14.11 8.69
CA PHE A 631 20.94 -14.66 8.48
C PHE A 631 19.87 -13.80 9.13
N THR A 632 18.76 -13.63 8.43
CA THR A 632 17.50 -13.12 8.98
C THR A 632 16.43 -14.19 8.81
N ILE A 633 15.73 -14.49 9.88
CA ILE A 633 14.56 -15.39 9.87
C ILE A 633 13.34 -14.54 10.10
N ASP A 634 12.41 -14.57 9.15
CA ASP A 634 11.14 -13.86 9.22
C ASP A 634 9.99 -14.87 9.28
N TYR A 635 9.15 -14.77 10.29
CA TYR A 635 7.90 -15.50 10.42
C TYR A 635 6.75 -14.50 10.44
N THR A 636 5.87 -14.59 9.44
CA THR A 636 4.75 -13.67 9.27
C THR A 636 3.45 -14.44 9.17
N GLY A 637 2.36 -13.82 9.55
CA GLY A 637 1.05 -14.43 9.36
C GLY A 637 -0.10 -13.53 9.70
N ASN A 638 -1.28 -14.03 9.36
CA ASN A 638 -2.54 -13.46 9.75
C ASN A 638 -3.51 -14.54 10.23
N ILE A 639 -4.54 -14.12 10.94
CA ILE A 639 -5.68 -14.94 11.34
C ILE A 639 -6.95 -14.13 11.14
N LEU A 640 -7.94 -14.72 10.45
CA LEU A 640 -9.21 -14.08 10.15
C LEU A 640 -10.35 -14.80 10.84
N GLY A 641 -11.20 -14.01 11.50
CA GLY A 641 -12.47 -14.48 12.06
C GLY A 641 -13.48 -14.83 10.99
N PRO A 642 -14.54 -15.56 11.36
CA PRO A 642 -15.59 -15.92 10.42
C PRO A 642 -16.27 -14.71 9.78
N MET A 643 -16.53 -14.81 8.46
CA MET A 643 -17.26 -13.84 7.63
C MET A 643 -18.56 -14.47 7.16
N ILE A 644 -19.60 -13.68 6.94
CA ILE A 644 -20.78 -14.11 6.20
C ILE A 644 -20.39 -14.20 4.72
N LEU A 645 -20.78 -15.28 4.07
CA LEU A 645 -20.48 -15.54 2.67
C LEU A 645 -21.72 -15.40 1.81
N PRO A 646 -21.61 -14.90 0.58
CA PRO A 646 -22.71 -14.78 -0.35
C PRO A 646 -23.28 -16.17 -0.69
N LYS A 647 -24.60 -16.26 -0.75
CA LYS A 647 -25.33 -17.46 -1.17
C LYS A 647 -26.35 -17.10 -2.24
N LEU A 648 -26.61 -18.03 -3.15
CA LEU A 648 -27.62 -17.82 -4.19
C LEU A 648 -29.05 -17.90 -3.65
N SER A 649 -29.25 -18.74 -2.63
CA SER A 649 -30.57 -18.93 -1.99
C SER A 649 -30.40 -19.57 -0.63
N ASP A 650 -31.52 -19.69 0.12
CA ASP A 650 -31.56 -20.39 1.41
C ASP A 650 -31.28 -21.89 1.30
N ILE A 651 -31.56 -22.50 0.16
CA ILE A 651 -31.29 -23.92 -0.11
C ILE A 651 -29.90 -24.18 -0.71
N ASP A 652 -29.10 -23.15 -0.95
CA ASP A 652 -27.72 -23.29 -1.39
C ASP A 652 -26.90 -24.08 -0.34
N PRO A 653 -26.31 -25.22 -0.72
CA PRO A 653 -25.60 -26.10 0.22
C PRO A 653 -24.26 -25.57 0.68
N ARG A 654 -23.73 -24.51 0.06
CA ARG A 654 -22.46 -23.89 0.45
C ARG A 654 -22.58 -23.29 1.85
N SER A 655 -21.44 -23.16 2.54
CA SER A 655 -21.42 -22.60 3.89
C SER A 655 -21.86 -21.13 3.89
N SER A 656 -22.73 -20.74 4.81
CA SER A 656 -23.09 -19.33 5.01
C SER A 656 -22.00 -18.51 5.73
N LYS A 657 -20.92 -19.17 6.20
CA LYS A 657 -19.81 -18.50 6.91
C LYS A 657 -18.48 -19.14 6.55
N SER A 658 -17.45 -18.31 6.41
CA SER A 658 -16.08 -18.81 6.34
C SER A 658 -15.66 -19.42 7.68
N PRO A 659 -14.76 -20.41 7.68
CA PRO A 659 -14.12 -20.88 8.90
C PRO A 659 -13.17 -19.82 9.47
N LEU A 660 -12.82 -19.97 10.74
CA LEU A 660 -11.63 -19.33 11.29
C LEU A 660 -10.41 -19.91 10.55
N HIS A 661 -9.57 -19.04 9.96
CA HIS A 661 -8.41 -19.50 9.21
C HIS A 661 -7.21 -18.57 9.40
N SER A 662 -6.03 -19.11 9.06
CA SER A 662 -4.76 -18.43 9.22
C SER A 662 -3.83 -18.74 8.05
N ILE A 663 -3.19 -17.72 7.52
CA ILE A 663 -2.11 -17.84 6.52
C ILE A 663 -0.81 -17.49 7.20
N GLN A 664 0.13 -18.42 7.18
CA GLN A 664 1.42 -18.29 7.85
C GLN A 664 2.55 -18.50 6.86
N ASN A 665 3.61 -17.69 6.98
CA ASN A 665 4.75 -17.74 6.07
C ASN A 665 6.05 -17.73 6.86
N ILE A 666 7.07 -18.38 6.35
CA ILE A 666 8.43 -18.33 6.88
C ILE A 666 9.41 -18.04 5.75
N GLN A 667 10.37 -17.17 6.01
CA GLN A 667 11.46 -16.84 5.10
C GLN A 667 12.78 -16.84 5.85
N ILE A 668 13.83 -17.37 5.22
CA ILE A 668 15.21 -17.27 5.69
C ILE A 668 15.99 -16.51 4.62
N THR A 669 16.61 -15.42 5.00
CA THR A 669 17.44 -14.58 4.14
C THR A 669 18.89 -14.67 4.60
N ASN A 670 19.82 -14.93 3.69
CA ASN A 670 21.27 -14.88 3.93
C ASN A 670 21.90 -13.70 3.18
N SER A 671 22.52 -12.80 3.91
CA SER A 671 23.30 -11.67 3.37
C SER A 671 24.76 -12.11 3.18
N ILE A 672 25.19 -12.38 1.93
CA ILE A 672 26.50 -12.99 1.63
C ILE A 672 27.61 -11.96 1.64
N SER A 673 27.46 -10.84 0.92
CA SER A 673 28.39 -9.71 0.89
C SER A 673 27.84 -8.56 0.04
N ASN A 674 28.34 -7.32 0.26
CA ASN A 674 28.18 -6.15 -0.63
C ASN A 674 26.83 -6.06 -1.38
N GLY A 675 25.73 -6.16 -0.63
CA GLY A 675 24.40 -5.99 -1.21
C GLY A 675 23.77 -7.24 -1.82
N LEU A 676 24.43 -8.41 -1.80
CA LEU A 676 23.85 -9.65 -2.32
C LEU A 676 23.19 -10.47 -1.21
N GLN A 677 21.92 -10.78 -1.39
CA GLN A 677 21.10 -11.60 -0.49
C GLN A 677 20.44 -12.72 -1.26
N PHE A 678 20.46 -13.94 -0.69
CA PHE A 678 19.64 -15.06 -1.12
C PHE A 678 18.57 -15.33 -0.06
N TYR A 679 17.39 -15.66 -0.49
CA TYR A 679 16.31 -16.01 0.41
C TYR A 679 15.53 -17.23 -0.10
N VAL A 680 15.05 -18.01 0.84
CA VAL A 680 14.18 -19.15 0.61
C VAL A 680 13.06 -19.10 1.65
N GLY A 681 11.92 -19.65 1.32
CA GLY A 681 10.82 -19.69 2.27
C GLY A 681 9.65 -20.56 1.82
N VAL A 682 8.64 -20.55 2.67
CA VAL A 682 7.38 -21.24 2.44
C VAL A 682 6.24 -20.29 2.76
N LYS A 683 5.30 -20.17 1.84
CA LYS A 683 4.02 -19.47 2.04
C LYS A 683 2.92 -20.47 2.34
N ASN A 684 1.95 -19.99 3.12
CA ASN A 684 0.79 -20.77 3.56
C ASN A 684 1.21 -22.13 4.18
N LEU A 685 2.01 -22.05 5.26
CA LEU A 685 2.55 -23.21 5.97
C LEU A 685 1.47 -24.23 6.43
N LEU A 686 0.25 -23.75 6.69
CA LEU A 686 -0.86 -24.58 7.12
C LEU A 686 -1.62 -25.23 5.96
N ASP A 687 -1.22 -24.96 4.73
CA ASP A 687 -1.87 -25.42 3.49
C ASP A 687 -3.37 -25.15 3.47
N PHE A 688 -3.78 -24.00 4.05
CA PHE A 688 -5.19 -23.61 4.09
C PHE A 688 -5.67 -23.20 2.70
N VAL A 689 -6.76 -23.82 2.25
CA VAL A 689 -7.50 -23.45 1.03
C VAL A 689 -9.00 -23.40 1.34
N PRO A 690 -9.78 -22.59 0.62
CA PRO A 690 -11.23 -22.61 0.68
C PRO A 690 -11.84 -23.99 0.40
N ALA A 691 -13.13 -24.13 0.69
CA ALA A 691 -13.87 -25.37 0.41
C ALA A 691 -13.92 -25.64 -1.12
N LYS A 692 -13.87 -26.91 -1.52
CA LYS A 692 -13.89 -27.34 -2.93
C LYS A 692 -15.15 -26.85 -3.71
N ASN A 693 -16.25 -26.61 -3.02
CA ASN A 693 -17.49 -26.12 -3.61
C ASN A 693 -17.65 -24.58 -3.55
N SER A 694 -16.55 -23.85 -3.57
CA SER A 694 -16.58 -22.38 -3.60
C SER A 694 -17.21 -21.84 -4.90
N ILE A 695 -17.01 -22.52 -6.02
CA ILE A 695 -17.74 -22.25 -7.27
C ILE A 695 -19.00 -23.09 -7.32
N ALA A 696 -20.15 -22.48 -7.51
CA ALA A 696 -21.39 -23.19 -7.76
C ALA A 696 -21.47 -23.62 -9.22
N ARG A 697 -21.93 -24.84 -9.47
CA ARG A 697 -22.09 -25.43 -10.82
C ARG A 697 -20.88 -25.26 -11.75
N PRO A 698 -19.66 -25.60 -11.33
CA PRO A 698 -18.47 -25.41 -12.19
C PRO A 698 -18.52 -26.28 -13.46
N PHE A 699 -19.35 -27.33 -13.49
CA PHE A 699 -19.55 -28.20 -14.65
C PHE A 699 -20.50 -27.62 -15.72
N ASP A 700 -21.21 -26.55 -15.42
CA ASP A 700 -22.18 -25.86 -16.30
C ASP A 700 -22.05 -24.35 -16.14
N PRO A 701 -20.89 -23.75 -16.50
CA PRO A 701 -20.60 -22.36 -16.21
C PRO A 701 -21.34 -21.34 -17.13
N PHE A 702 -22.13 -21.83 -18.06
CA PHE A 702 -23.03 -21.03 -18.91
C PHE A 702 -24.51 -21.29 -18.64
N ASP A 703 -24.83 -21.99 -17.55
CA ASP A 703 -26.19 -22.34 -17.13
C ASP A 703 -27.06 -23.01 -18.21
N LYS A 704 -26.43 -23.74 -19.15
CA LYS A 704 -27.11 -24.41 -20.26
C LYS A 704 -28.04 -25.54 -19.81
N LEU A 705 -27.78 -26.10 -18.62
CA LEU A 705 -28.58 -27.15 -17.99
C LEU A 705 -29.50 -26.65 -16.91
N VAL A 706 -29.63 -25.33 -16.77
CA VAL A 706 -30.52 -24.70 -15.78
C VAL A 706 -31.90 -24.45 -16.41
N GLU A 707 -32.94 -24.86 -15.72
CA GLU A 707 -34.31 -24.60 -16.14
C GLU A 707 -34.83 -23.36 -15.40
N PHE A 708 -35.49 -22.46 -16.13
CA PHE A 708 -36.09 -21.24 -15.60
C PHE A 708 -37.63 -21.27 -15.74
N ASP A 709 -38.31 -20.67 -14.78
CA ASP A 709 -39.75 -20.44 -14.91
C ASP A 709 -40.05 -19.26 -15.85
N SER A 710 -41.35 -18.99 -16.08
CA SER A 710 -41.79 -17.88 -16.95
C SER A 710 -41.42 -16.49 -16.40
N SER A 711 -41.02 -16.38 -15.15
CA SER A 711 -40.57 -15.15 -14.49
C SER A 711 -39.04 -15.04 -14.44
N GLY A 712 -38.31 -16.06 -14.96
CA GLY A 712 -36.87 -16.13 -14.96
C GLY A 712 -36.26 -16.68 -13.68
N ASN A 713 -37.03 -17.24 -12.75
CA ASN A 713 -36.45 -17.87 -11.56
C ASN A 713 -35.96 -19.28 -11.88
N VAL A 714 -34.87 -19.68 -11.24
CA VAL A 714 -34.28 -21.01 -11.40
C VAL A 714 -35.23 -22.05 -10.81
N LEU A 715 -35.55 -23.08 -11.59
CA LEU A 715 -36.40 -24.19 -11.12
C LEU A 715 -35.57 -25.24 -10.39
N GLN A 716 -36.13 -25.74 -9.32
CA GLN A 716 -35.58 -26.88 -8.60
C GLN A 716 -35.95 -28.16 -9.39
N THR A 717 -34.93 -28.86 -9.91
CA THR A 717 -35.08 -30.10 -10.68
C THR A 717 -34.29 -31.24 -10.06
N SER A 718 -34.43 -32.46 -10.59
CA SER A 718 -33.59 -33.60 -10.14
C SER A 718 -32.09 -33.37 -10.36
N ASP A 719 -31.76 -32.66 -11.43
CA ASP A 719 -30.36 -32.39 -11.82
C ASP A 719 -29.85 -31.07 -11.23
N ASN A 720 -30.71 -30.24 -10.68
CA ASN A 720 -30.42 -29.02 -9.98
C ASN A 720 -31.24 -28.90 -8.69
N PRO A 721 -31.02 -29.79 -7.70
CA PRO A 721 -31.88 -29.88 -6.51
C PRO A 721 -31.81 -28.64 -5.59
N TYR A 722 -30.83 -27.79 -5.79
CA TYR A 722 -30.61 -26.56 -5.01
C TYR A 722 -30.95 -25.28 -5.79
N ALA A 723 -31.47 -25.42 -7.00
CA ALA A 723 -31.82 -24.29 -7.87
C ALA A 723 -30.67 -23.27 -8.00
N LEU A 724 -29.46 -23.75 -8.32
CA LEU A 724 -28.26 -22.92 -8.46
C LEU A 724 -28.05 -22.52 -9.91
N THR A 725 -27.45 -21.35 -10.10
CA THR A 725 -26.73 -20.93 -11.31
C THR A 725 -25.23 -21.04 -11.08
N PHE A 726 -24.42 -20.82 -12.11
CA PHE A 726 -22.98 -20.65 -11.97
C PHE A 726 -22.69 -19.42 -11.10
N ASP A 727 -21.81 -19.56 -10.11
CA ASP A 727 -21.43 -18.45 -9.23
C ASP A 727 -20.04 -18.64 -8.65
N ALA A 728 -19.15 -17.69 -8.93
CA ALA A 728 -17.75 -17.63 -8.48
C ALA A 728 -17.52 -16.57 -7.38
N SER A 729 -18.57 -15.97 -6.82
CA SER A 729 -18.48 -14.89 -5.84
C SER A 729 -18.27 -15.38 -4.39
N HIS A 730 -18.43 -16.68 -4.12
CA HIS A 730 -18.29 -17.27 -2.79
C HIS A 730 -16.81 -17.45 -2.43
N VAL A 731 -16.04 -16.35 -2.41
CA VAL A 731 -14.58 -16.32 -2.20
C VAL A 731 -14.21 -15.53 -0.95
N TYR A 732 -13.35 -16.09 -0.11
CA TYR A 732 -12.87 -15.44 1.12
C TYR A 732 -11.37 -15.57 1.34
N ASN A 733 -10.70 -16.37 0.52
CA ASN A 733 -9.24 -16.51 0.46
C ASN A 733 -8.83 -17.07 -0.90
N SER A 734 -7.54 -16.96 -1.25
CA SER A 734 -6.97 -17.60 -2.44
C SER A 734 -7.00 -19.12 -2.32
N ASN A 735 -7.24 -19.82 -3.42
CA ASN A 735 -7.13 -21.29 -3.52
C ASN A 735 -5.68 -21.79 -3.55
N GLN A 736 -4.69 -20.89 -3.50
CA GLN A 736 -3.28 -21.26 -3.45
C GLN A 736 -2.93 -21.90 -2.10
N GLY A 737 -2.64 -23.18 -2.10
CA GLY A 737 -2.14 -23.91 -0.95
C GLY A 737 -0.68 -23.56 -0.62
N ILE A 738 0.01 -24.49 0.04
CA ILE A 738 1.42 -24.34 0.42
C ILE A 738 2.30 -24.11 -0.80
N ARG A 739 3.23 -23.13 -0.71
CA ARG A 739 4.16 -22.76 -1.77
C ARG A 739 5.55 -22.54 -1.23
N VAL A 740 6.53 -23.29 -1.73
CA VAL A 740 7.94 -22.97 -1.53
C VAL A 740 8.35 -21.86 -2.50
N PHE A 741 9.30 -21.02 -2.11
CA PHE A 741 9.88 -20.01 -2.98
C PHE A 741 11.37 -19.84 -2.71
N ALA A 742 12.10 -19.38 -3.72
CA ALA A 742 13.49 -18.97 -3.60
C ALA A 742 13.74 -17.74 -4.44
N GLY A 743 14.63 -16.88 -3.99
CA GLY A 743 14.94 -15.65 -4.71
C GLY A 743 16.29 -15.07 -4.34
N LEU A 744 16.64 -14.02 -5.11
CA LEU A 744 17.88 -13.28 -5.01
C LEU A 744 17.57 -11.79 -5.00
N ARG A 745 18.25 -11.07 -4.14
CA ARG A 745 18.24 -9.61 -4.09
C ARG A 745 19.67 -9.10 -4.17
N PHE A 746 19.89 -8.12 -5.05
CA PHE A 746 21.15 -7.43 -5.21
C PHE A 746 20.95 -5.91 -5.14
N ILE A 747 21.72 -5.25 -4.29
CA ILE A 747 21.68 -3.79 -4.11
C ILE A 747 23.09 -3.25 -4.27
N LEU A 748 23.27 -2.29 -5.18
CA LEU A 748 24.47 -1.51 -5.38
C LEU A 748 24.18 -0.06 -5.03
N ASN A 749 24.84 0.46 -4.01
CA ASN A 749 24.75 1.84 -3.57
C ASN A 749 25.56 2.82 -4.44
#